data_a53a198fb0c0b7be6977d151c7f4d552
#
_entry.id   a53a198fb0c0b7be6977d151c7f4d552
#
_cell.length_a   1.000
_cell.length_b   1.000
_cell.length_c   1.000
_cell.angle_alpha   90.00
_cell.angle_beta   90.00
_cell.angle_gamma   90.00
#
_symmetry.space_group_name_H-M   'P 1'
#
loop_
_entity.id
_entity.type
_entity.pdbx_description
1 polymer ?
#
loop_
_entity_poly.entity_id
_entity_poly.type
_entity_poly.pdbx_seq_one_letter_code
_entity_poly.pdbx_strand_id
1 'polypeptide(L)'
;MSGVAHVDRRLFLVSVAAVGGALALGFEIPFGARAVHASSSPREITAWIVIEPDETVIIRVAKSEMGQGSFTALPMLVAEELECDWSKVKAEFAPPHENRRRDRVWGNMSTGASRSISASHNDLRRAGATARTMLIAAAAARWNVPETECAAARGVITHHPSGRTLTFGRIAAAAADIAPPAQVALKDPKDWTLIGTRQKRFDVADKITGKPIYAIDVQLPNMLHAAIVQCPVFKGILKSVDETKLAGMKGIRQVVKLPDAVAVVADSWWRAKKAAEALAPTWDVGDNSSVSSSTISTNLHEALSAADARVGRNDGDVERALGAAIKRIEADYEVPFLAHATMEPQNCTAHVTADLVEIWVPTQDGETALAIAADAAGVSPGKVVVHKMMLGGGFGRRGIFQDFVRQAVVIAKEVGQPVKLVWTREEDVRHDFYRPVAAARMTAGLDANGMPVAWKIRTAGQSIIAAVSARVMQFGVDRNFLQGLLEDMPYDVPNYLVDFAMRNTHVPVGVWRSVNHSQNAFFKESFIDEMAYAAGADPYLFRRKLLAKKPKELAVLEAAATHAGWDTSPPQGVFRGIALHNSQNSICAQVVEVSVATDGKVWVHRVVSAIDPGHVVNPLTVELQTESAVVYGLAAVLYGEITIKDGRVEQ
;
A
#
# COMPACT_ATOMS: atom_id res chain seq x y z
N MET A 1 12.20 -36.71 -23.70
CA MET A 1 10.96 -37.20 -23.06
C MET A 1 11.18 -37.15 -21.59
N SER A 2 10.81 -36.08 -20.93
CA SER A 2 10.88 -35.91 -19.48
C SER A 2 9.45 -35.72 -18.98
N GLY A 3 8.93 -36.76 -18.32
CA GLY A 3 7.61 -36.76 -17.73
C GLY A 3 7.55 -35.79 -16.56
N VAL A 4 6.74 -34.75 -16.68
CA VAL A 4 6.33 -33.93 -15.56
C VAL A 4 5.32 -34.75 -14.76
N ALA A 5 5.73 -35.20 -13.58
CA ALA A 5 4.81 -35.85 -12.63
C ALA A 5 3.78 -34.82 -12.18
N HIS A 6 2.55 -34.96 -12.65
CA HIS A 6 1.39 -34.29 -12.06
C HIS A 6 1.18 -34.85 -10.65
N VAL A 7 1.56 -34.06 -9.63
CA VAL A 7 1.19 -34.37 -8.25
C VAL A 7 -0.30 -34.08 -8.12
N ASP A 8 -1.08 -35.13 -7.86
CA ASP A 8 -2.52 -35.04 -7.63
C ASP A 8 -2.77 -34.11 -6.42
N ARG A 9 -3.66 -33.11 -6.58
CA ARG A 9 -4.07 -32.18 -5.51
C ARG A 9 -4.54 -32.89 -4.25
N ARG A 10 -5.07 -34.10 -4.37
CA ARG A 10 -5.50 -34.94 -3.23
C ARG A 10 -4.32 -35.46 -2.40
N LEU A 11 -3.24 -35.90 -3.05
CA LEU A 11 -2.02 -36.36 -2.37
C LEU A 11 -1.29 -35.22 -1.67
N PHE A 12 -1.34 -34.01 -2.21
CA PHE A 12 -0.71 -32.83 -1.61
C PHE A 12 -1.38 -32.39 -0.30
N LEU A 13 -2.73 -32.39 -0.26
CA LEU A 13 -3.48 -32.06 0.96
C LEU A 13 -3.33 -33.12 2.07
N VAL A 14 -3.19 -34.40 1.69
CA VAL A 14 -2.99 -35.52 2.62
C VAL A 14 -1.53 -35.61 3.08
N SER A 15 -0.55 -35.31 2.24
CA SER A 15 0.88 -35.40 2.58
C SER A 15 1.31 -34.39 3.63
N VAL A 16 0.70 -33.18 3.65
CA VAL A 16 0.98 -32.17 4.69
C VAL A 16 0.39 -32.56 6.04
N ALA A 17 -0.65 -33.40 6.06
CA ALA A 17 -1.23 -33.95 7.28
C ALA A 17 -0.44 -35.14 7.87
N ALA A 18 0.38 -35.84 7.05
CA ALA A 18 1.07 -37.08 7.44
C ALA A 18 2.48 -36.86 8.02
N VAL A 19 3.11 -35.69 7.80
CA VAL A 19 4.39 -35.35 8.41
C VAL A 19 4.12 -34.70 9.76
N GLY A 20 3.88 -35.56 10.76
CA GLY A 20 3.61 -35.13 12.12
C GLY A 20 4.77 -34.33 12.73
N GLY A 21 4.45 -33.22 13.33
CA GLY A 21 5.20 -32.65 14.43
C GLY A 21 6.04 -31.41 14.17
N ALA A 22 6.10 -30.82 12.94
CA ALA A 22 7.04 -29.72 12.71
C ALA A 22 6.55 -28.60 11.77
N LEU A 23 5.26 -28.46 11.51
CA LEU A 23 4.73 -27.40 10.63
C LEU A 23 3.49 -26.70 11.17
N ALA A 24 3.42 -26.55 12.50
CA ALA A 24 2.72 -25.43 13.10
C ALA A 24 3.72 -24.27 13.22
N LEU A 25 4.06 -23.61 12.12
CA LEU A 25 4.77 -22.34 12.15
C LEU A 25 3.76 -21.21 12.43
N GLY A 26 3.13 -21.31 13.59
CA GLY A 26 2.74 -20.13 14.33
C GLY A 26 4.03 -19.57 14.91
N PHE A 27 4.23 -18.28 14.84
CA PHE A 27 5.38 -17.60 15.44
C PHE A 27 5.42 -17.85 16.95
N GLU A 28 6.18 -18.83 17.38
CA GLU A 28 6.73 -18.84 18.73
C GLU A 28 8.17 -18.36 18.64
N ILE A 29 8.37 -17.08 18.89
CA ILE A 29 9.66 -16.59 19.40
C ILE A 29 9.70 -17.11 20.83
N PRO A 30 10.71 -17.93 21.22
CA PRO A 30 10.74 -18.52 22.55
C PRO A 30 11.10 -17.44 23.57
N PHE A 31 10.11 -16.79 24.13
CA PHE A 31 10.24 -16.13 25.42
C PHE A 31 9.72 -17.09 26.50
N GLY A 32 10.64 -17.85 27.13
CA GLY A 32 10.39 -18.61 28.33
C GLY A 32 9.70 -19.96 28.09
N ALA A 33 10.40 -21.03 28.36
CA ALA A 33 9.89 -22.39 28.32
C ALA A 33 8.62 -22.54 29.17
N ARG A 34 7.46 -22.64 28.55
CA ARG A 34 6.27 -23.24 29.15
C ARG A 34 6.10 -24.64 28.59
N ALA A 35 6.01 -25.59 29.46
CA ALA A 35 5.75 -26.99 29.15
C ALA A 35 4.46 -27.08 28.30
N VAL A 36 4.60 -27.54 27.05
CA VAL A 36 3.47 -27.80 26.15
C VAL A 36 2.85 -29.12 26.56
N HIS A 37 1.65 -29.10 27.08
CA HIS A 37 0.81 -30.28 27.13
C HIS A 37 0.48 -30.68 25.69
N ALA A 38 0.65 -31.96 25.36
CA ALA A 38 0.33 -32.51 24.04
C ALA A 38 -1.17 -32.31 23.73
N SER A 39 -1.52 -31.19 23.05
CA SER A 39 -2.80 -30.98 22.40
C SER A 39 -2.68 -31.36 20.92
N SER A 40 -3.71 -31.95 20.36
CA SER A 40 -3.80 -32.30 18.95
C SER A 40 -3.41 -31.10 18.10
N SER A 41 -2.49 -31.28 17.12
CA SER A 41 -2.01 -30.22 16.23
C SER A 41 -3.16 -29.55 15.51
N PRO A 42 -3.16 -28.20 15.38
CA PRO A 42 -4.18 -27.48 14.63
C PRO A 42 -4.22 -27.96 13.18
N ARG A 43 -5.42 -28.13 12.60
CA ARG A 43 -5.58 -28.65 11.25
C ARG A 43 -6.05 -27.56 10.28
N GLU A 44 -5.35 -27.46 9.17
CA GLU A 44 -5.71 -26.62 8.04
C GLU A 44 -6.92 -27.22 7.33
N ILE A 45 -8.06 -26.53 7.35
CA ILE A 45 -9.26 -26.91 6.58
C ILE A 45 -9.08 -26.56 5.11
N THR A 46 -8.58 -25.33 4.84
CA THR A 46 -8.14 -24.86 3.54
C THR A 46 -6.84 -24.10 3.71
N ALA A 47 -6.16 -23.73 2.62
CA ALA A 47 -4.96 -22.88 2.70
C ALA A 47 -5.18 -21.58 3.48
N TRP A 48 -6.41 -21.08 3.51
CA TRP A 48 -6.81 -19.82 4.14
C TRP A 48 -7.24 -19.93 5.59
N ILE A 49 -7.63 -21.15 6.05
CA ILE A 49 -8.35 -21.32 7.31
C ILE A 49 -7.78 -22.47 8.12
N VAL A 50 -7.40 -22.16 9.35
CA VAL A 50 -7.05 -23.14 10.37
C VAL A 50 -8.08 -23.02 11.50
N ILE A 51 -8.59 -24.16 11.98
CA ILE A 51 -9.51 -24.20 13.12
C ILE A 51 -8.89 -25.04 14.23
N GLU A 52 -8.71 -24.42 15.38
CA GLU A 52 -8.13 -25.06 16.55
C GLU A 52 -9.18 -25.78 17.41
N PRO A 53 -8.77 -26.77 18.23
CA PRO A 53 -9.70 -27.50 19.10
C PRO A 53 -10.42 -26.62 20.13
N ASP A 54 -9.87 -25.43 20.47
CA ASP A 54 -10.47 -24.45 21.37
C ASP A 54 -11.44 -23.49 20.68
N GLU A 55 -11.80 -23.79 19.44
CA GLU A 55 -12.71 -23.03 18.57
C GLU A 55 -12.09 -21.75 17.99
N THR A 56 -10.79 -21.48 18.21
CA THR A 56 -10.11 -20.37 17.54
C THR A 56 -10.08 -20.63 16.02
N VAL A 57 -10.53 -19.64 15.25
CA VAL A 57 -10.50 -19.64 13.78
C VAL A 57 -9.41 -18.71 13.31
N ILE A 58 -8.31 -19.26 12.80
CA ILE A 58 -7.20 -18.48 12.25
C ILE A 58 -7.42 -18.30 10.74
N ILE A 59 -7.49 -17.05 10.30
CA ILE A 59 -7.65 -16.70 8.89
C ILE A 59 -6.35 -16.10 8.38
N ARG A 60 -5.77 -16.73 7.35
CA ARG A 60 -4.54 -16.26 6.72
C ARG A 60 -4.82 -15.13 5.75
N VAL A 61 -4.12 -14.03 5.94
CA VAL A 61 -4.25 -12.81 5.15
C VAL A 61 -3.03 -12.63 4.25
N ALA A 62 -3.26 -12.65 2.93
CA ALA A 62 -2.19 -12.45 1.94
C ALA A 62 -1.67 -11.01 1.92
N LYS A 63 -2.52 -10.04 2.24
CA LYS A 63 -2.21 -8.61 2.22
C LYS A 63 -1.53 -8.16 3.50
N SER A 64 -0.69 -7.14 3.40
CA SER A 64 -0.01 -6.56 4.56
C SER A 64 -0.91 -5.58 5.30
N GLU A 65 -0.76 -5.52 6.63
CA GLU A 65 -1.40 -4.54 7.49
C GLU A 65 -0.39 -3.45 7.86
N MET A 66 -0.70 -2.22 7.52
CA MET A 66 0.13 -1.04 7.77
C MET A 66 -0.66 0.13 8.36
N GLY A 67 -1.81 -0.19 8.98
CA GLY A 67 -2.72 0.78 9.58
C GLY A 67 -4.07 0.92 8.87
N GLN A 68 -4.22 0.36 7.65
CA GLN A 68 -5.42 0.52 6.83
C GLN A 68 -6.58 -0.43 7.20
N GLY A 69 -6.40 -1.38 8.12
CA GLY A 69 -7.47 -2.25 8.61
C GLY A 69 -7.77 -3.48 7.76
N SER A 70 -6.93 -3.82 6.80
CA SER A 70 -7.09 -5.03 5.97
C SER A 70 -7.05 -6.31 6.79
N PHE A 71 -6.30 -6.32 7.89
CA PHE A 71 -6.18 -7.45 8.82
C PHE A 71 -7.47 -7.75 9.60
N THR A 72 -8.46 -6.85 9.52
CA THR A 72 -9.82 -7.06 10.06
C THR A 72 -10.83 -7.27 8.94
N ALA A 73 -10.83 -6.39 7.92
CA ALA A 73 -11.84 -6.43 6.88
C ALA A 73 -11.75 -7.66 5.97
N LEU A 74 -10.55 -8.18 5.67
CA LEU A 74 -10.40 -9.39 4.87
C LEU A 74 -10.91 -10.65 5.59
N PRO A 75 -10.61 -10.88 6.88
CA PRO A 75 -11.23 -11.97 7.65
C PRO A 75 -12.76 -11.89 7.73
N MET A 76 -13.38 -10.69 7.70
CA MET A 76 -14.85 -10.58 7.68
C MET A 76 -15.47 -11.29 6.47
N LEU A 77 -14.82 -11.24 5.29
CA LEU A 77 -15.27 -11.92 4.09
C LEU A 77 -15.27 -13.45 4.23
N VAL A 78 -14.28 -13.99 4.90
CA VAL A 78 -14.17 -15.43 5.19
C VAL A 78 -15.17 -15.82 6.26
N ALA A 79 -15.23 -15.07 7.36
CA ALA A 79 -16.07 -15.38 8.52
C ALA A 79 -17.57 -15.33 8.19
N GLU A 80 -17.99 -14.39 7.32
CA GLU A 80 -19.37 -14.32 6.81
C GLU A 80 -19.80 -15.62 6.15
N GLU A 81 -18.97 -16.14 5.25
CA GLU A 81 -19.28 -17.35 4.49
C GLU A 81 -19.04 -18.62 5.30
N LEU A 82 -18.11 -18.61 6.21
CA LEU A 82 -17.79 -19.74 7.09
C LEU A 82 -18.86 -19.96 8.17
N GLU A 83 -19.63 -18.91 8.51
CA GLU A 83 -20.59 -18.93 9.63
C GLU A 83 -19.92 -19.22 10.99
N CYS A 84 -18.69 -18.72 11.20
CA CYS A 84 -17.99 -18.90 12.48
C CYS A 84 -18.39 -17.81 13.50
N ASP A 85 -18.01 -18.03 14.76
CA ASP A 85 -18.12 -17.01 15.79
C ASP A 85 -17.03 -15.96 15.59
N TRP A 86 -17.42 -14.73 15.21
CA TRP A 86 -16.49 -13.62 14.96
C TRP A 86 -15.58 -13.31 16.14
N SER A 87 -16.04 -13.51 17.37
CA SER A 87 -15.26 -13.25 18.58
C SER A 87 -14.07 -14.19 18.74
N LYS A 88 -14.06 -15.31 18.04
CA LYS A 88 -13.00 -16.33 18.06
C LYS A 88 -12.05 -16.25 16.85
N VAL A 89 -12.29 -15.29 15.95
CA VAL A 89 -11.46 -15.12 14.76
C VAL A 89 -10.17 -14.41 15.10
N LYS A 90 -9.07 -14.93 14.57
CA LYS A 90 -7.73 -14.32 14.56
C LYS A 90 -7.22 -14.23 13.12
N ALA A 91 -6.35 -13.26 12.87
CA ALA A 91 -5.71 -13.11 11.59
C ALA A 91 -4.20 -13.36 11.71
N GLU A 92 -3.61 -14.03 10.73
CA GLU A 92 -2.17 -14.18 10.56
C GLU A 92 -1.74 -13.88 9.12
N PHE A 93 -0.48 -13.53 8.91
CA PHE A 93 0.02 -13.35 7.55
C PHE A 93 0.21 -14.70 6.85
N ALA A 94 -0.28 -14.80 5.60
CA ALA A 94 0.09 -15.89 4.71
C ALA A 94 1.59 -15.80 4.37
N PRO A 95 2.37 -16.89 4.52
CA PRO A 95 3.81 -16.87 4.29
C PRO A 95 4.15 -16.77 2.79
N PRO A 96 4.94 -15.78 2.32
CA PRO A 96 5.25 -15.61 0.89
C PRO A 96 5.99 -16.80 0.26
N HIS A 97 6.93 -17.41 0.99
CA HIS A 97 7.66 -18.58 0.52
C HIS A 97 6.75 -19.80 0.35
N GLU A 98 5.76 -20.00 1.25
CA GLU A 98 4.75 -21.04 1.11
C GLU A 98 3.79 -20.75 -0.04
N ASN A 99 3.40 -19.48 -0.25
CA ASN A 99 2.57 -19.11 -1.40
C ASN A 99 3.20 -19.58 -2.71
N ARG A 100 4.50 -19.31 -2.87
CA ARG A 100 5.25 -19.74 -4.05
C ARG A 100 5.35 -21.26 -4.16
N ARG A 101 5.60 -21.98 -3.05
CA ARG A 101 5.72 -23.46 -3.02
C ARG A 101 4.40 -24.16 -3.31
N ARG A 102 3.27 -23.50 -3.00
CA ARG A 102 1.90 -24.00 -3.15
C ARG A 102 1.18 -23.40 -4.36
N ASP A 103 1.91 -23.14 -5.46
CA ASP A 103 1.37 -22.60 -6.71
C ASP A 103 0.52 -21.32 -6.53
N ARG A 104 0.95 -20.45 -5.62
CA ARG A 104 0.28 -19.20 -5.27
C ARG A 104 -1.16 -19.38 -4.78
N VAL A 105 -1.37 -20.33 -3.91
CA VAL A 105 -2.68 -20.65 -3.34
C VAL A 105 -3.39 -19.44 -2.69
N TRP A 106 -2.64 -18.44 -2.22
CA TRP A 106 -3.15 -17.17 -1.70
C TRP A 106 -3.15 -16.03 -2.76
N GLY A 107 -2.88 -16.34 -4.00
CA GLY A 107 -2.87 -15.39 -5.10
C GLY A 107 -1.78 -14.32 -4.99
N ASN A 108 -2.09 -13.12 -5.44
CA ASN A 108 -1.17 -11.97 -5.40
C ASN A 108 -1.08 -11.40 -3.98
N MET A 109 0.14 -11.32 -3.43
CA MET A 109 0.41 -10.85 -2.08
C MET A 109 0.73 -9.35 -1.99
N SER A 110 0.80 -8.64 -3.10
CA SER A 110 1.06 -7.20 -3.13
C SER A 110 -0.08 -6.40 -2.51
N THR A 111 0.27 -5.40 -1.70
CA THR A 111 -0.66 -4.50 -1.01
C THR A 111 -0.48 -3.09 -1.56
N GLY A 112 -1.33 -2.70 -2.48
CA GLY A 112 -1.27 -1.42 -3.17
C GLY A 112 -2.45 -1.19 -4.11
N ALA A 113 -2.49 -0.02 -4.73
CA ALA A 113 -3.51 0.41 -5.69
C ALA A 113 -4.96 0.24 -5.18
N SER A 114 -5.20 0.34 -3.87
CA SER A 114 -6.51 0.19 -3.21
C SER A 114 -7.24 -1.13 -3.52
N ARG A 115 -6.51 -2.20 -3.91
CA ARG A 115 -7.10 -3.46 -4.39
C ARG A 115 -7.18 -4.57 -3.34
N SER A 116 -6.77 -4.35 -2.10
CA SER A 116 -6.74 -5.43 -1.09
C SER A 116 -8.10 -6.08 -0.89
N ILE A 117 -9.17 -5.31 -0.77
CA ILE A 117 -10.53 -5.83 -0.63
C ILE A 117 -11.06 -6.32 -1.98
N SER A 118 -11.09 -5.47 -3.01
CA SER A 118 -11.73 -5.78 -4.29
C SER A 118 -11.10 -6.98 -5.00
N ALA A 119 -9.77 -7.12 -4.99
CA ALA A 119 -9.09 -8.24 -5.61
C ALA A 119 -9.16 -9.56 -4.81
N SER A 120 -9.47 -9.50 -3.51
CA SER A 120 -9.56 -10.69 -2.65
C SER A 120 -11.00 -11.09 -2.32
N HIS A 121 -11.98 -10.26 -2.65
CA HIS A 121 -13.36 -10.38 -2.21
C HIS A 121 -13.98 -11.75 -2.49
N ASN A 122 -13.97 -12.18 -3.75
CA ASN A 122 -14.60 -13.44 -4.14
C ASN A 122 -13.79 -14.67 -3.69
N ASP A 123 -12.47 -14.59 -3.70
CA ASP A 123 -11.61 -15.71 -3.32
C ASP A 123 -11.71 -16.00 -1.81
N LEU A 124 -11.77 -14.97 -0.97
CA LEU A 124 -11.95 -15.13 0.46
C LEU A 124 -13.35 -15.62 0.82
N ARG A 125 -14.38 -15.14 0.14
CA ARG A 125 -15.73 -15.67 0.31
C ARG A 125 -15.80 -17.15 -0.08
N ARG A 126 -15.21 -17.53 -1.23
CA ARG A 126 -15.13 -18.94 -1.63
C ARG A 126 -14.39 -19.79 -0.61
N ALA A 127 -13.28 -19.29 -0.06
CA ALA A 127 -12.53 -20.01 0.97
C ALA A 127 -13.39 -20.31 2.20
N GLY A 128 -14.15 -19.31 2.68
CA GLY A 128 -15.10 -19.47 3.79
C GLY A 128 -16.23 -20.46 3.49
N ALA A 129 -16.88 -20.31 2.33
CA ALA A 129 -17.95 -21.20 1.90
C ALA A 129 -17.47 -22.65 1.69
N THR A 130 -16.28 -22.84 1.12
CA THR A 130 -15.65 -24.16 0.97
C THR A 130 -15.45 -24.83 2.32
N ALA A 131 -14.85 -24.12 3.27
CA ALA A 131 -14.62 -24.65 4.60
C ALA A 131 -15.92 -24.97 5.33
N ARG A 132 -16.95 -24.13 5.22
CA ARG A 132 -18.29 -24.42 5.76
C ARG A 132 -18.85 -25.72 5.21
N THR A 133 -18.79 -25.91 3.88
CA THR A 133 -19.28 -27.12 3.23
C THR A 133 -18.53 -28.36 3.71
N MET A 134 -17.19 -28.29 3.81
CA MET A 134 -16.38 -29.40 4.32
C MET A 134 -16.71 -29.75 5.79
N LEU A 135 -16.95 -28.75 6.64
CA LEU A 135 -17.33 -28.94 8.04
C LEU A 135 -18.72 -29.58 8.16
N ILE A 136 -19.70 -29.13 7.36
CA ILE A 136 -21.04 -29.73 7.31
C ILE A 136 -20.97 -31.17 6.84
N ALA A 137 -20.24 -31.46 5.77
CA ALA A 137 -20.05 -32.81 5.25
C ALA A 137 -19.44 -33.77 6.29
N ALA A 138 -18.41 -33.31 7.02
CA ALA A 138 -17.80 -34.07 8.09
C ALA A 138 -18.77 -34.40 9.24
N ALA A 139 -19.59 -33.41 9.63
CA ALA A 139 -20.59 -33.61 10.68
C ALA A 139 -21.70 -34.56 10.23
N ALA A 140 -22.21 -34.38 9.00
CA ALA A 140 -23.24 -35.25 8.40
C ALA A 140 -22.76 -36.71 8.29
N ALA A 141 -21.53 -36.93 7.82
CA ALA A 141 -20.90 -38.24 7.77
C ALA A 141 -20.79 -38.89 9.17
N ARG A 142 -20.36 -38.12 10.17
CA ARG A 142 -20.22 -38.58 11.56
C ARG A 142 -21.59 -38.99 12.16
N TRP A 143 -22.65 -38.32 11.75
CA TRP A 143 -24.00 -38.61 12.23
C TRP A 143 -24.77 -39.60 11.36
N ASN A 144 -24.21 -39.94 10.20
CA ASN A 144 -24.88 -40.75 9.16
C ASN A 144 -26.25 -40.18 8.73
N VAL A 145 -26.21 -38.89 8.32
CA VAL A 145 -27.41 -38.13 7.89
C VAL A 145 -27.09 -37.35 6.58
N PRO A 146 -28.13 -36.91 5.84
CA PRO A 146 -27.92 -36.04 4.68
C PRO A 146 -27.32 -34.68 5.08
N GLU A 147 -26.40 -34.15 4.26
CA GLU A 147 -25.80 -32.81 4.47
C GLU A 147 -26.91 -31.71 4.43
N THR A 148 -27.97 -31.91 3.62
CA THR A 148 -29.07 -30.97 3.48
C THR A 148 -29.91 -30.78 4.75
N GLU A 149 -29.77 -31.68 5.72
CA GLU A 149 -30.42 -31.58 7.03
C GLU A 149 -29.55 -30.88 8.07
N CYS A 150 -28.31 -30.50 7.69
CA CYS A 150 -27.34 -29.85 8.55
C CYS A 150 -27.10 -28.39 8.14
N ALA A 151 -26.99 -27.51 9.12
CA ALA A 151 -26.63 -26.11 8.92
C ALA A 151 -25.56 -25.67 9.90
N ALA A 152 -24.69 -24.74 9.45
CA ALA A 152 -23.70 -24.09 10.28
C ALA A 152 -24.17 -22.70 10.69
N ALA A 153 -23.99 -22.35 11.95
CA ALA A 153 -24.21 -21.01 12.47
C ALA A 153 -23.32 -20.76 13.68
N ARG A 154 -22.61 -19.61 13.71
CA ARG A 154 -21.78 -19.15 14.83
C ARG A 154 -20.78 -20.20 15.35
N GLY A 155 -20.14 -20.94 14.43
CA GLY A 155 -19.13 -21.96 14.76
C GLY A 155 -19.70 -23.30 15.22
N VAL A 156 -21.01 -23.52 15.07
CA VAL A 156 -21.71 -24.74 15.43
C VAL A 156 -22.47 -25.30 14.25
N ILE A 157 -22.34 -26.61 14.01
CA ILE A 157 -23.15 -27.34 13.03
C ILE A 157 -24.32 -28.01 13.78
N THR A 158 -25.53 -27.85 13.27
CA THR A 158 -26.76 -28.42 13.83
C THR A 158 -27.42 -29.31 12.78
N HIS A 159 -27.80 -30.53 13.17
CA HIS A 159 -28.68 -31.39 12.40
C HIS A 159 -30.14 -31.10 12.83
N HIS A 160 -30.91 -30.45 11.98
CA HIS A 160 -32.24 -29.93 12.31
C HIS A 160 -33.21 -30.99 12.81
N PRO A 161 -33.36 -32.19 12.16
CA PRO A 161 -34.34 -33.17 12.59
C PRO A 161 -34.09 -33.77 13.98
N SER A 162 -32.83 -33.92 14.40
CA SER A 162 -32.51 -34.52 15.70
C SER A 162 -32.03 -33.53 16.77
N GLY A 163 -31.77 -32.27 16.41
CA GLY A 163 -31.20 -31.27 17.31
C GLY A 163 -29.75 -31.54 17.75
N ARG A 164 -29.07 -32.54 17.18
CA ARG A 164 -27.63 -32.81 17.48
C ARG A 164 -26.77 -31.65 17.02
N THR A 165 -25.73 -31.33 17.79
CA THR A 165 -24.78 -30.25 17.48
C THR A 165 -23.35 -30.72 17.58
N LEU A 166 -22.47 -30.11 16.78
CA LEU A 166 -21.03 -30.22 16.85
C LEU A 166 -20.39 -28.84 16.64
N THR A 167 -19.43 -28.50 17.44
CA THR A 167 -18.64 -27.28 17.23
C THR A 167 -17.58 -27.50 16.15
N PHE A 168 -17.13 -26.41 15.53
CA PHE A 168 -16.13 -26.47 14.47
C PHE A 168 -14.83 -27.12 14.93
N GLY A 169 -14.31 -26.76 16.11
CA GLY A 169 -13.07 -27.33 16.64
C GLY A 169 -13.15 -28.84 16.85
N ARG A 170 -14.32 -29.38 17.21
CA ARG A 170 -14.51 -30.83 17.39
C ARG A 170 -14.56 -31.62 16.09
N ILE A 171 -14.89 -30.98 14.97
CA ILE A 171 -15.03 -31.64 13.66
C ILE A 171 -13.95 -31.22 12.67
N ALA A 172 -13.15 -30.20 12.96
CA ALA A 172 -12.12 -29.65 12.07
C ALA A 172 -11.16 -30.72 11.53
N ALA A 173 -10.72 -31.65 12.39
CA ALA A 173 -9.84 -32.73 11.99
C ALA A 173 -10.44 -33.62 10.89
N ALA A 174 -11.69 -34.03 11.05
CA ALA A 174 -12.40 -34.84 10.05
C ALA A 174 -12.74 -34.04 8.79
N ALA A 175 -13.05 -32.75 8.94
CA ALA A 175 -13.31 -31.87 7.80
C ALA A 175 -12.07 -31.67 6.92
N ALA A 176 -10.88 -31.61 7.51
CA ALA A 176 -9.63 -31.47 6.77
C ALA A 176 -9.31 -32.67 5.84
N ASP A 177 -9.87 -33.85 6.14
CA ASP A 177 -9.73 -35.07 5.34
C ASP A 177 -10.74 -35.13 4.16
N ILE A 178 -11.70 -34.19 4.09
CA ILE A 178 -12.70 -34.10 3.02
C ILE A 178 -12.13 -33.32 1.84
N ALA A 179 -12.32 -33.85 0.62
CA ALA A 179 -11.92 -33.14 -0.59
C ALA A 179 -12.74 -31.84 -0.75
N PRO A 180 -12.08 -30.70 -0.99
CA PRO A 180 -12.81 -29.46 -1.26
C PRO A 180 -13.77 -29.61 -2.45
N PRO A 181 -15.02 -29.14 -2.35
CA PRO A 181 -15.96 -29.19 -3.45
C PRO A 181 -15.49 -28.32 -4.62
N ALA A 182 -15.76 -28.75 -5.85
CA ALA A 182 -15.37 -28.02 -7.06
C ALA A 182 -16.08 -26.66 -7.18
N GLN A 183 -17.30 -26.57 -6.66
CA GLN A 183 -18.10 -25.35 -6.64
C GLN A 183 -18.80 -25.21 -5.29
N VAL A 184 -18.93 -23.97 -4.83
CA VAL A 184 -19.66 -23.64 -3.60
C VAL A 184 -20.63 -22.49 -3.85
N ALA A 185 -21.78 -22.56 -3.21
CA ALA A 185 -22.74 -21.46 -3.18
C ALA A 185 -22.28 -20.40 -2.17
N LEU A 186 -22.22 -19.15 -2.60
CA LEU A 186 -21.97 -18.00 -1.75
C LEU A 186 -23.30 -17.47 -1.20
N LYS A 187 -23.29 -16.87 -0.02
CA LYS A 187 -24.45 -16.19 0.55
C LYS A 187 -24.88 -15.01 -0.35
N ASP A 188 -26.18 -14.82 -0.45
CA ASP A 188 -26.74 -13.61 -1.06
C ASP A 188 -26.38 -12.39 -0.18
N PRO A 189 -26.05 -11.24 -0.75
CA PRO A 189 -25.77 -10.02 0.02
C PRO A 189 -26.88 -9.62 1.02
N LYS A 190 -28.14 -9.94 0.74
CA LYS A 190 -29.26 -9.69 1.67
C LYS A 190 -29.19 -10.54 2.95
N ASP A 191 -28.46 -11.66 2.91
CA ASP A 191 -28.31 -12.60 4.03
C ASP A 191 -27.02 -12.38 4.83
N TRP A 192 -26.26 -11.34 4.51
CA TRP A 192 -25.05 -10.98 5.25
C TRP A 192 -25.39 -10.44 6.63
N THR A 193 -24.62 -10.88 7.61
CA THR A 193 -24.78 -10.50 9.02
C THR A 193 -23.56 -9.80 9.58
N LEU A 194 -22.40 -9.98 8.95
CA LEU A 194 -21.11 -9.44 9.38
C LEU A 194 -20.58 -8.40 8.39
N ILE A 195 -20.60 -8.70 7.08
CA ILE A 195 -20.20 -7.76 6.04
C ILE A 195 -21.13 -6.55 6.06
N GLY A 196 -20.57 -5.34 6.01
CA GLY A 196 -21.32 -4.08 6.10
C GLY A 196 -21.55 -3.58 7.53
N THR A 197 -21.17 -4.34 8.54
CA THR A 197 -21.28 -3.93 9.95
C THR A 197 -19.98 -3.29 10.46
N ARG A 198 -20.09 -2.40 11.46
CA ARG A 198 -18.96 -1.70 12.08
C ARG A 198 -18.23 -2.63 13.05
N GLN A 199 -17.17 -3.29 12.57
CA GLN A 199 -16.34 -4.15 13.40
C GLN A 199 -15.08 -3.43 13.87
N LYS A 200 -14.80 -3.55 15.17
CA LYS A 200 -13.54 -3.03 15.75
C LYS A 200 -12.36 -3.82 15.18
N ARG A 201 -11.24 -3.14 14.97
CA ARG A 201 -10.00 -3.78 14.49
C ARG A 201 -9.47 -4.75 15.54
N PHE A 202 -8.98 -5.91 15.08
CA PHE A 202 -8.37 -6.93 15.95
C PHE A 202 -7.11 -6.42 16.67
N ASP A 203 -6.36 -5.55 16.01
CA ASP A 203 -5.00 -5.17 16.40
C ASP A 203 -4.91 -3.95 17.33
N VAL A 204 -6.03 -3.26 17.61
CA VAL A 204 -6.01 -2.03 18.43
C VAL A 204 -5.57 -2.31 19.87
N ALA A 205 -6.19 -3.30 20.52
CA ALA A 205 -5.90 -3.61 21.93
C ALA A 205 -4.43 -3.99 22.15
N ASP A 206 -3.85 -4.74 21.21
CA ASP A 206 -2.45 -5.13 21.29
C ASP A 206 -1.52 -3.97 20.95
N LYS A 207 -1.87 -3.13 19.97
CA LYS A 207 -1.07 -1.95 19.59
C LYS A 207 -0.94 -0.93 20.72
N ILE A 208 -2.03 -0.61 21.41
CA ILE A 208 -2.00 0.35 22.52
C ILE A 208 -1.30 -0.19 23.79
N THR A 209 -1.03 -1.48 23.85
CA THR A 209 -0.29 -2.13 24.94
C THR A 209 1.14 -2.54 24.56
N GLY A 210 1.58 -2.21 23.34
CA GLY A 210 2.94 -2.47 22.87
C GLY A 210 3.26 -3.95 22.61
N LYS A 211 2.24 -4.81 22.41
CA LYS A 211 2.46 -6.24 22.17
C LYS A 211 2.93 -6.63 20.77
N PRO A 212 2.47 -5.94 19.67
CA PRO A 212 2.86 -6.33 18.33
C PRO A 212 4.37 -6.16 18.12
N ILE A 213 4.96 -7.09 17.43
CA ILE A 213 6.36 -7.04 17.03
C ILE A 213 6.43 -6.48 15.61
N TYR A 214 6.99 -5.30 15.46
CA TYR A 214 7.34 -4.71 14.18
C TYR A 214 8.69 -5.24 13.68
N ALA A 215 9.03 -5.02 12.45
CA ALA A 215 10.30 -5.50 11.92
C ALA A 215 11.52 -4.91 12.66
N ILE A 216 11.42 -3.65 13.08
CA ILE A 216 12.46 -2.97 13.86
C ILE A 216 12.67 -3.63 15.23
N ASP A 217 11.65 -4.32 15.79
CA ASP A 217 11.70 -4.94 17.12
C ASP A 217 12.28 -6.35 17.10
N VAL A 218 12.46 -6.96 15.92
CA VAL A 218 12.97 -8.35 15.79
C VAL A 218 14.28 -8.54 16.54
N GLN A 219 14.36 -9.58 17.33
CA GLN A 219 15.58 -10.00 18.04
C GLN A 219 15.86 -11.48 17.74
N LEU A 220 17.08 -11.78 17.34
CA LEU A 220 17.55 -13.13 17.08
C LEU A 220 18.77 -13.46 17.96
N PRO A 221 19.01 -14.73 18.27
CA PRO A 221 20.24 -15.12 18.95
C PRO A 221 21.48 -14.69 18.17
N ASN A 222 22.48 -14.13 18.88
CA ASN A 222 23.76 -13.66 18.31
C ASN A 222 23.62 -12.62 17.20
N MET A 223 22.48 -11.91 17.14
CA MET A 223 22.23 -10.89 16.12
C MET A 223 23.14 -9.68 16.29
N LEU A 224 23.69 -9.20 15.19
CA LEU A 224 24.41 -7.93 15.09
C LEU A 224 23.49 -6.85 14.51
N HIS A 225 23.96 -5.61 14.62
CA HIS A 225 23.23 -4.43 14.17
C HIS A 225 24.04 -3.67 13.13
N ALA A 226 23.40 -3.21 12.07
CA ALA A 226 23.99 -2.41 11.03
C ALA A 226 23.33 -1.03 10.94
N ALA A 227 24.16 -0.01 10.75
CA ALA A 227 23.78 1.30 10.28
C ALA A 227 24.49 1.56 8.94
N ILE A 228 23.87 2.36 8.08
CA ILE A 228 24.33 2.61 6.72
C ILE A 228 24.47 4.11 6.47
N VAL A 229 25.43 4.48 5.63
CA VAL A 229 25.58 5.80 5.02
C VAL A 229 25.59 5.59 3.51
N GLN A 230 24.63 6.16 2.82
CA GLN A 230 24.49 6.05 1.38
C GLN A 230 25.09 7.27 0.67
N CYS A 231 25.41 7.12 -0.62
CA CYS A 231 25.89 8.24 -1.42
C CYS A 231 24.83 9.36 -1.44
N PRO A 232 25.17 10.59 -1.04
CA PRO A 232 24.19 11.68 -0.95
C PRO A 232 23.62 12.10 -2.30
N VAL A 233 24.29 11.77 -3.40
CA VAL A 233 23.81 12.01 -4.77
C VAL A 233 23.42 10.68 -5.39
N PHE A 234 22.17 10.56 -5.80
CA PHE A 234 21.67 9.33 -6.44
C PHE A 234 22.47 8.96 -7.69
N LYS A 235 22.71 7.67 -7.87
CA LYS A 235 23.57 7.09 -8.90
C LYS A 235 25.07 7.36 -8.71
N GLY A 236 25.49 8.03 -7.63
CA GLY A 236 26.89 8.12 -7.26
C GLY A 236 27.41 6.78 -6.74
N ILE A 237 28.73 6.60 -6.77
CA ILE A 237 29.40 5.36 -6.35
C ILE A 237 30.43 5.62 -5.26
N LEU A 238 30.66 4.59 -4.44
CA LEU A 238 31.67 4.62 -3.39
C LEU A 238 33.08 4.64 -4.02
N LYS A 239 33.90 5.64 -3.68
CA LYS A 239 35.28 5.77 -4.12
C LYS A 239 36.27 5.21 -3.11
N SER A 240 36.15 5.65 -1.86
CA SER A 240 37.00 5.17 -0.78
C SER A 240 36.39 5.36 0.60
N VAL A 241 36.87 4.60 1.56
CA VAL A 241 36.55 4.69 2.98
C VAL A 241 37.81 4.61 3.80
N ASP A 242 37.95 5.51 4.76
CA ASP A 242 39.04 5.49 5.72
C ASP A 242 38.62 4.79 7.01
N GLU A 243 38.89 3.50 7.08
CA GLU A 243 38.53 2.67 8.25
C GLU A 243 39.40 2.93 9.48
N THR A 244 40.55 3.65 9.31
CA THR A 244 41.41 4.01 10.47
C THR A 244 40.69 4.92 11.45
N LYS A 245 39.66 5.65 11.01
CA LYS A 245 38.80 6.48 11.87
C LYS A 245 37.98 5.69 12.89
N LEU A 246 37.85 4.39 12.71
CA LEU A 246 37.19 3.52 13.65
C LEU A 246 38.12 2.92 14.72
N ALA A 247 39.41 3.21 14.63
CA ALA A 247 40.40 2.72 15.59
C ALA A 247 40.04 3.15 17.01
N GLY A 248 39.95 2.17 17.94
CA GLY A 248 39.57 2.40 19.33
C GLY A 248 38.08 2.45 19.61
N MET A 249 37.20 2.43 18.60
CA MET A 249 35.73 2.34 18.79
C MET A 249 35.36 0.93 19.22
N LYS A 250 34.69 0.82 20.38
CA LYS A 250 34.33 -0.47 20.96
C LYS A 250 33.10 -1.09 20.27
N GLY A 251 33.11 -2.42 20.12
CA GLY A 251 31.95 -3.19 19.68
C GLY A 251 31.73 -3.20 18.17
N ILE A 252 32.58 -2.54 17.38
CA ILE A 252 32.56 -2.62 15.93
C ILE A 252 33.04 -4.02 15.50
N ARG A 253 32.34 -4.61 14.53
CA ARG A 253 32.63 -5.95 14.01
C ARG A 253 33.17 -5.92 12.59
N GLN A 254 32.52 -5.14 11.71
CA GLN A 254 32.87 -5.12 10.29
C GLN A 254 32.41 -3.83 9.61
N VAL A 255 33.15 -3.39 8.60
CA VAL A 255 32.70 -2.39 7.62
C VAL A 255 32.38 -3.13 6.32
N VAL A 256 31.17 -2.95 5.82
CA VAL A 256 30.70 -3.58 4.57
C VAL A 256 30.53 -2.50 3.52
N LYS A 257 31.23 -2.66 2.39
CA LYS A 257 31.19 -1.71 1.26
C LYS A 257 30.20 -2.21 0.22
N LEU A 258 29.23 -1.36 -0.11
CA LEU A 258 28.29 -1.55 -1.20
C LEU A 258 28.66 -0.59 -2.34
N PRO A 259 28.16 -0.78 -3.56
CA PRO A 259 28.50 0.09 -4.69
C PRO A 259 28.20 1.57 -4.44
N ASP A 260 27.13 1.89 -3.73
CA ASP A 260 26.58 3.21 -3.47
C ASP A 260 26.41 3.54 -1.98
N ALA A 261 26.95 2.67 -1.09
CA ALA A 261 26.78 2.84 0.35
C ALA A 261 27.92 2.19 1.15
N VAL A 262 28.02 2.55 2.43
CA VAL A 262 28.88 1.89 3.41
C VAL A 262 28.06 1.55 4.65
N ALA A 263 28.08 0.30 5.07
CA ALA A 263 27.47 -0.11 6.32
C ALA A 263 28.53 -0.42 7.38
N VAL A 264 28.24 -0.06 8.62
CA VAL A 264 29.02 -0.49 9.79
C VAL A 264 28.18 -1.46 10.60
N VAL A 265 28.79 -2.60 10.94
CA VAL A 265 28.17 -3.66 11.75
C VAL A 265 28.80 -3.65 13.13
N ALA A 266 27.95 -3.68 14.17
CA ALA A 266 28.39 -3.63 15.57
C ALA A 266 27.48 -4.49 16.47
N ASP A 267 27.86 -4.62 17.75
CA ASP A 267 27.05 -5.32 18.76
C ASP A 267 25.81 -4.54 19.22
N SER A 268 25.68 -3.27 18.84
CA SER A 268 24.48 -2.46 19.03
C SER A 268 24.32 -1.46 17.89
N TRP A 269 23.05 -1.10 17.58
CA TRP A 269 22.76 -0.13 16.52
C TRP A 269 23.37 1.25 16.81
N TRP A 270 23.37 1.68 18.06
CA TRP A 270 23.97 2.96 18.43
C TRP A 270 25.47 3.02 18.12
N ARG A 271 26.20 1.96 18.38
CA ARG A 271 27.64 1.86 18.05
C ARG A 271 27.84 1.83 16.53
N ALA A 272 27.04 1.07 15.82
CA ALA A 272 27.06 1.03 14.36
C ALA A 272 26.82 2.42 13.75
N LYS A 273 25.80 3.13 14.23
CA LYS A 273 25.47 4.49 13.80
C LYS A 273 26.62 5.47 14.05
N LYS A 274 27.16 5.50 15.27
CA LYS A 274 28.29 6.40 15.61
C LYS A 274 29.54 6.13 14.78
N ALA A 275 29.82 4.87 14.50
CA ALA A 275 30.93 4.50 13.64
C ALA A 275 30.68 4.86 12.17
N ALA A 276 29.46 4.65 11.66
CA ALA A 276 29.09 5.05 10.31
C ALA A 276 29.20 6.57 10.09
N GLU A 277 28.77 7.38 11.06
CA GLU A 277 28.94 8.84 11.06
C GLU A 277 30.42 9.27 11.04
N ALA A 278 31.31 8.52 11.69
CA ALA A 278 32.71 8.81 11.76
C ALA A 278 33.50 8.48 10.47
N LEU A 279 33.01 7.54 9.65
CA LEU A 279 33.74 7.06 8.46
C LEU A 279 33.97 8.13 7.40
N ALA A 280 33.03 9.06 7.19
CA ALA A 280 33.07 10.09 6.15
C ALA A 280 33.52 9.53 4.79
N PRO A 281 32.75 8.67 4.11
CA PRO A 281 33.14 8.06 2.84
C PRO A 281 33.35 9.10 1.74
N THR A 282 34.22 8.80 0.78
CA THR A 282 34.40 9.62 -0.42
C THR A 282 33.61 9.01 -1.58
N TRP A 283 32.89 9.85 -2.30
CA TRP A 283 31.99 9.45 -3.37
C TRP A 283 32.44 9.98 -4.73
N ASP A 284 32.13 9.25 -5.78
CA ASP A 284 32.08 9.77 -7.14
C ASP A 284 30.61 10.03 -7.49
N VAL A 285 30.24 11.30 -7.59
CA VAL A 285 28.86 11.74 -7.78
C VAL A 285 28.50 12.00 -9.24
N GLY A 286 29.48 11.94 -10.15
CA GLY A 286 29.29 12.20 -11.57
C GLY A 286 28.72 13.60 -11.86
N ASP A 287 28.04 13.72 -12.99
CA ASP A 287 27.47 15.00 -13.48
C ASP A 287 26.20 15.44 -12.72
N ASN A 288 25.62 14.56 -11.90
CA ASN A 288 24.38 14.85 -11.17
C ASN A 288 24.55 15.93 -10.08
N SER A 289 25.78 16.24 -9.69
CA SER A 289 26.10 17.28 -8.70
C SER A 289 25.69 18.70 -9.14
N SER A 290 25.39 18.92 -10.41
CA SER A 290 24.92 20.23 -10.93
C SER A 290 23.40 20.40 -10.84
N VAL A 291 22.65 19.35 -10.50
CA VAL A 291 21.17 19.37 -10.49
C VAL A 291 20.66 19.99 -9.19
N SER A 292 19.66 20.87 -9.32
CA SER A 292 18.96 21.51 -8.19
C SER A 292 17.45 21.53 -8.43
N SER A 293 16.66 21.78 -7.38
CA SER A 293 15.21 21.99 -7.52
C SER A 293 14.88 23.08 -8.54
N SER A 294 15.66 24.18 -8.59
CA SER A 294 15.44 25.24 -9.55
C SER A 294 15.70 24.79 -10.99
N THR A 295 16.77 24.03 -11.26
CA THR A 295 17.04 23.50 -12.61
C THR A 295 15.98 22.48 -13.04
N ILE A 296 15.46 21.69 -12.12
CA ILE A 296 14.35 20.75 -12.35
C ILE A 296 13.08 21.53 -12.70
N SER A 297 12.70 22.54 -11.91
CA SER A 297 11.52 23.37 -12.13
C SER A 297 11.62 24.09 -13.50
N THR A 298 12.76 24.69 -13.84
CA THR A 298 12.97 25.30 -15.16
C THR A 298 12.71 24.31 -16.29
N ASN A 299 13.27 23.11 -16.22
CA ASN A 299 13.06 22.05 -17.23
C ASN A 299 11.58 21.60 -17.33
N LEU A 300 10.85 21.58 -16.22
CA LEU A 300 9.44 21.26 -16.22
C LEU A 300 8.62 22.37 -16.90
N HIS A 301 8.88 23.63 -16.59
CA HIS A 301 8.20 24.77 -17.22
C HIS A 301 8.48 24.89 -18.72
N GLU A 302 9.71 24.66 -19.16
CA GLU A 302 10.07 24.57 -20.58
C GLU A 302 9.29 23.44 -21.27
N ALA A 303 9.11 22.30 -20.60
CA ALA A 303 8.37 21.16 -21.11
C ALA A 303 6.86 21.43 -21.30
N LEU A 304 6.29 22.39 -20.56
CA LEU A 304 4.89 22.80 -20.77
C LEU A 304 4.63 23.43 -22.16
N SER A 305 5.69 23.82 -22.87
CA SER A 305 5.59 24.35 -24.24
C SER A 305 6.30 23.46 -25.27
N ALA A 306 6.87 22.33 -24.85
CA ALA A 306 7.66 21.47 -25.73
C ALA A 306 6.79 20.69 -26.73
N ALA A 307 7.33 20.43 -27.92
CA ALA A 307 6.63 19.70 -28.98
C ALA A 307 6.64 18.16 -28.79
N ASP A 308 7.45 17.63 -27.88
CA ASP A 308 7.61 16.20 -27.65
C ASP A 308 6.59 15.58 -26.69
N ALA A 309 5.64 16.38 -26.20
CA ALA A 309 4.56 15.89 -25.36
C ALA A 309 3.69 14.86 -26.10
N ARG A 310 3.26 13.83 -25.36
CA ARG A 310 2.46 12.72 -25.88
C ARG A 310 1.02 12.86 -25.41
N VAL A 311 0.10 12.75 -26.36
CA VAL A 311 -1.35 12.85 -26.09
C VAL A 311 -1.82 11.61 -25.33
N GLY A 312 -2.44 11.82 -24.17
CA GLY A 312 -3.11 10.81 -23.37
C GLY A 312 -4.61 10.69 -23.66
N ARG A 313 -5.28 11.82 -23.90
CA ARG A 313 -6.70 11.90 -24.27
C ARG A 313 -6.95 13.13 -25.14
N ASN A 314 -7.78 12.99 -26.17
CA ASN A 314 -8.20 14.08 -27.03
C ASN A 314 -9.64 13.86 -27.49
N ASP A 315 -10.55 14.70 -26.98
CA ASP A 315 -11.97 14.70 -27.33
C ASP A 315 -12.30 16.01 -28.05
N GLY A 316 -12.97 15.95 -29.18
CA GLY A 316 -13.37 17.12 -29.98
C GLY A 316 -12.20 17.86 -30.63
N ASP A 317 -12.34 19.18 -30.79
CA ASP A 317 -11.36 20.09 -31.39
C ASP A 317 -11.07 21.26 -30.43
N VAL A 318 -10.11 21.03 -29.53
CA VAL A 318 -9.80 21.95 -28.44
C VAL A 318 -9.27 23.28 -28.95
N GLU A 319 -8.38 23.27 -29.96
CA GLU A 319 -7.78 24.53 -30.44
C GLU A 319 -8.83 25.44 -31.12
N ARG A 320 -9.71 24.87 -31.94
CA ARG A 320 -10.81 25.60 -32.53
C ARG A 320 -11.77 26.14 -31.47
N ALA A 321 -12.11 25.33 -30.45
CA ALA A 321 -13.02 25.72 -29.39
C ALA A 321 -12.42 26.80 -28.47
N LEU A 322 -11.11 26.76 -28.20
CA LEU A 322 -10.39 27.80 -27.48
C LEU A 322 -10.36 29.13 -28.29
N GLY A 323 -10.20 29.04 -29.62
CA GLY A 323 -10.22 30.21 -30.51
C GLY A 323 -11.57 30.87 -30.61
N ALA A 324 -12.67 30.11 -30.41
CA ALA A 324 -14.05 30.61 -30.44
C ALA A 324 -14.61 31.02 -29.07
N ALA A 325 -13.87 30.78 -27.98
CA ALA A 325 -14.32 31.04 -26.62
C ALA A 325 -14.50 32.55 -26.35
N ILE A 326 -15.52 32.90 -25.58
CA ILE A 326 -15.77 34.29 -25.15
C ILE A 326 -14.72 34.75 -24.15
N LYS A 327 -14.28 33.84 -23.26
CA LYS A 327 -13.24 34.12 -22.28
C LYS A 327 -12.25 32.95 -22.24
N ARG A 328 -10.96 33.28 -22.27
CA ARG A 328 -9.88 32.32 -22.11
C ARG A 328 -9.17 32.55 -20.78
N ILE A 329 -8.89 31.49 -20.06
CA ILE A 329 -8.12 31.49 -18.83
C ILE A 329 -6.98 30.46 -18.93
N GLU A 330 -5.87 30.78 -18.29
CA GLU A 330 -4.71 29.91 -18.24
C GLU A 330 -4.02 30.02 -16.88
N ALA A 331 -3.58 28.90 -16.32
CA ALA A 331 -2.83 28.86 -15.08
C ALA A 331 -1.77 27.76 -15.13
N ASP A 332 -0.65 28.02 -14.50
CA ASP A 332 0.44 27.06 -14.28
C ASP A 332 0.44 26.63 -12.80
N TYR A 333 0.64 25.34 -12.58
CA TYR A 333 0.75 24.71 -11.26
C TYR A 333 2.02 23.90 -11.18
N GLU A 334 2.62 23.84 -9.98
CA GLU A 334 3.77 23.00 -9.70
C GLU A 334 3.65 22.38 -8.32
N VAL A 335 4.19 21.17 -8.15
CA VAL A 335 4.30 20.48 -6.87
C VAL A 335 5.69 19.88 -6.70
N PRO A 336 6.28 19.93 -5.46
CA PRO A 336 7.61 19.41 -5.19
C PRO A 336 7.64 17.88 -5.12
N PHE A 337 8.83 17.29 -4.99
CA PHE A 337 8.98 15.92 -4.52
C PHE A 337 8.45 15.76 -3.09
N LEU A 338 7.87 14.58 -2.77
CA LEU A 338 7.45 14.24 -1.42
C LEU A 338 8.03 12.90 -0.98
N ALA A 339 8.56 12.85 0.25
CA ALA A 339 8.97 11.61 0.87
C ALA A 339 7.80 10.83 1.46
N HIS A 340 7.93 9.52 1.60
CA HIS A 340 6.95 8.67 2.27
C HIS A 340 6.98 8.87 3.79
N ALA A 341 8.17 9.05 4.36
CA ALA A 341 8.41 9.33 5.78
C ALA A 341 7.61 8.40 6.72
N THR A 342 7.70 7.10 6.48
CA THR A 342 7.03 6.09 7.33
C THR A 342 7.47 6.23 8.78
N MET A 343 6.56 6.05 9.77
CA MET A 343 6.90 6.17 11.18
C MET A 343 8.04 5.22 11.58
N GLU A 344 7.98 3.98 11.13
CA GLU A 344 9.08 3.02 11.21
C GLU A 344 10.06 3.28 10.06
N PRO A 345 11.33 3.70 10.30
CA PRO A 345 12.33 3.85 9.25
C PRO A 345 12.59 2.55 8.50
N GLN A 346 13.18 2.62 7.30
CA GLN A 346 13.48 1.40 6.55
C GLN A 346 14.41 0.50 7.35
N ASN A 347 14.04 -0.77 7.43
CA ASN A 347 14.80 -1.77 8.17
C ASN A 347 14.54 -3.18 7.61
N CYS A 348 15.47 -4.08 7.84
CA CYS A 348 15.30 -5.51 7.57
C CYS A 348 16.29 -6.29 8.42
N THR A 349 15.86 -7.38 9.02
CA THR A 349 16.76 -8.36 9.63
C THR A 349 16.98 -9.48 8.63
N ALA A 350 18.24 -9.85 8.38
CA ALA A 350 18.60 -10.93 7.46
C ALA A 350 19.56 -11.93 8.13
N HIS A 351 19.40 -13.19 7.81
CA HIS A 351 20.31 -14.27 8.15
C HIS A 351 20.59 -15.09 6.90
N VAL A 352 21.84 -15.13 6.49
CA VAL A 352 22.28 -15.82 5.29
C VAL A 352 23.23 -16.94 5.65
N THR A 353 22.87 -18.17 5.31
CA THR A 353 23.70 -19.37 5.43
C THR A 353 23.94 -19.99 4.04
N ALA A 354 24.72 -21.04 3.94
CA ALA A 354 24.94 -21.76 2.68
C ALA A 354 23.65 -22.36 2.11
N ASP A 355 22.72 -22.74 2.97
CA ASP A 355 21.53 -23.49 2.58
C ASP A 355 20.24 -22.68 2.60
N LEU A 356 20.18 -21.60 3.37
CA LEU A 356 18.96 -20.85 3.64
C LEU A 356 19.24 -19.35 3.78
N VAL A 357 18.35 -18.54 3.23
CA VAL A 357 18.26 -17.10 3.45
C VAL A 357 16.95 -16.81 4.16
N GLU A 358 17.02 -16.24 5.34
CA GLU A 358 15.85 -15.79 6.09
C GLU A 358 15.84 -14.29 6.22
N ILE A 359 14.68 -13.67 5.98
CA ILE A 359 14.49 -12.24 6.19
C ILE A 359 13.23 -11.96 7.00
N TRP A 360 13.34 -11.04 7.97
CA TRP A 360 12.22 -10.45 8.72
C TRP A 360 12.04 -9.02 8.24
N VAL A 361 10.93 -8.75 7.60
CA VAL A 361 10.80 -7.54 6.78
C VAL A 361 9.43 -6.90 6.86
N PRO A 362 9.36 -5.55 7.02
CA PRO A 362 8.12 -4.79 6.97
C PRO A 362 7.80 -4.46 5.49
N THR A 363 7.17 -5.39 4.79
CA THR A 363 6.96 -5.30 3.34
C THR A 363 5.49 -5.20 2.96
N GLN A 364 5.17 -4.39 1.94
CA GLN A 364 3.88 -4.38 1.25
C GLN A 364 3.77 -5.49 0.20
N ASP A 365 4.89 -6.12 -0.18
CA ASP A 365 4.92 -7.22 -1.14
C ASP A 365 5.99 -8.26 -0.76
N GLY A 366 5.54 -9.31 -0.10
CA GLY A 366 6.43 -10.37 0.37
C GLY A 366 7.05 -11.20 -0.75
N GLU A 367 6.42 -11.33 -1.92
CA GLU A 367 6.99 -12.04 -3.07
C GLU A 367 8.11 -11.21 -3.73
N THR A 368 7.95 -9.88 -3.79
CA THR A 368 9.02 -8.97 -4.24
C THR A 368 10.19 -8.98 -3.25
N ALA A 369 9.94 -8.97 -1.94
CA ALA A 369 10.98 -9.12 -0.92
C ALA A 369 11.75 -10.44 -1.07
N LEU A 370 11.05 -11.54 -1.32
CA LEU A 370 11.64 -12.86 -1.58
C LEU A 370 12.55 -12.83 -2.83
N ALA A 371 12.07 -12.26 -3.92
CA ALA A 371 12.83 -12.18 -5.17
C ALA A 371 14.11 -11.33 -5.00
N ILE A 372 14.00 -10.18 -4.32
CA ILE A 372 15.15 -9.31 -4.04
C ILE A 372 16.16 -9.99 -3.11
N ALA A 373 15.70 -10.71 -2.09
CA ALA A 373 16.58 -11.43 -1.18
C ALA A 373 17.32 -12.58 -1.88
N ALA A 374 16.63 -13.31 -2.76
CA ALA A 374 17.23 -14.39 -3.57
C ALA A 374 18.32 -13.85 -4.49
N ASP A 375 18.03 -12.76 -5.21
CA ASP A 375 18.97 -12.10 -6.11
C ASP A 375 20.19 -11.55 -5.35
N ALA A 376 19.97 -10.83 -4.24
CA ALA A 376 21.03 -10.27 -3.41
C ALA A 376 21.96 -11.34 -2.80
N ALA A 377 21.41 -12.48 -2.39
CA ALA A 377 22.20 -13.60 -1.87
C ALA A 377 22.84 -14.44 -2.99
N GLY A 378 22.37 -14.36 -4.24
CA GLY A 378 22.81 -15.19 -5.36
C GLY A 378 22.31 -16.63 -5.25
N VAL A 379 21.10 -16.84 -4.73
CA VAL A 379 20.50 -18.17 -4.53
C VAL A 379 19.17 -18.32 -5.27
N SER A 380 18.70 -19.55 -5.43
CA SER A 380 17.37 -19.78 -5.97
C SER A 380 16.29 -19.29 -4.99
N PRO A 381 15.14 -18.79 -5.48
CA PRO A 381 14.03 -18.34 -4.62
C PRO A 381 13.48 -19.42 -3.67
N GLY A 382 13.69 -20.70 -3.97
CA GLY A 382 13.30 -21.81 -3.09
C GLY A 382 14.13 -21.93 -1.80
N LYS A 383 15.29 -21.25 -1.75
CA LYS A 383 16.14 -21.15 -0.56
C LYS A 383 15.86 -19.91 0.30
N VAL A 384 14.79 -19.16 0.01
CA VAL A 384 14.46 -17.95 0.76
C VAL A 384 13.20 -18.13 1.57
N VAL A 385 13.26 -17.78 2.84
CA VAL A 385 12.13 -17.70 3.77
C VAL A 385 11.89 -16.23 4.13
N VAL A 386 10.66 -15.77 3.92
CA VAL A 386 10.25 -14.41 4.25
C VAL A 386 9.28 -14.42 5.42
N HIS A 387 9.68 -13.81 6.51
CA HIS A 387 8.86 -13.53 7.67
C HIS A 387 8.27 -12.13 7.53
N LYS A 388 7.00 -12.06 7.10
CA LYS A 388 6.28 -10.78 7.03
C LYS A 388 6.00 -10.26 8.43
N MET A 389 6.52 -9.08 8.73
CA MET A 389 6.31 -8.42 10.01
C MET A 389 5.18 -7.39 9.93
N MET A 390 4.69 -6.94 11.09
CA MET A 390 3.86 -5.74 11.15
C MET A 390 4.65 -4.54 10.64
N LEU A 391 3.96 -3.62 9.95
CA LEU A 391 4.57 -2.43 9.35
C LEU A 391 4.19 -1.17 10.12
N GLY A 392 5.17 -0.38 10.49
CA GLY A 392 4.98 0.97 11.02
C GLY A 392 4.75 2.02 9.93
N GLY A 393 3.77 1.76 9.06
CA GLY A 393 3.47 2.53 7.87
C GLY A 393 4.13 1.97 6.60
N GLY A 394 3.65 2.40 5.45
CA GLY A 394 4.20 1.97 4.16
C GLY A 394 4.03 3.03 3.09
N PHE A 395 2.80 3.46 2.85
CA PHE A 395 2.39 4.52 1.92
C PHE A 395 2.85 4.32 0.46
N GLY A 396 3.38 3.13 0.12
CA GLY A 396 3.98 2.79 -1.16
C GLY A 396 5.48 2.46 -1.10
N ARG A 397 6.22 3.02 -0.13
CA ARG A 397 7.68 2.89 -0.01
C ARG A 397 8.15 1.43 0.04
N ARG A 398 7.36 0.56 0.66
CA ARG A 398 7.71 -0.84 0.93
C ARG A 398 7.09 -1.83 -0.08
N GLY A 399 6.66 -1.30 -1.24
CA GLY A 399 6.05 -2.09 -2.33
C GLY A 399 7.08 -2.57 -3.35
N ILE A 400 7.27 -1.81 -4.42
CA ILE A 400 8.07 -2.20 -5.58
C ILE A 400 9.58 -2.13 -5.27
N PHE A 401 10.02 -1.02 -4.67
CA PHE A 401 11.43 -0.75 -4.40
C PHE A 401 11.77 -1.09 -2.96
N GLN A 402 12.45 -2.20 -2.74
CA GLN A 402 12.83 -2.69 -1.41
C GLN A 402 14.36 -2.80 -1.31
N ASP A 403 15.04 -1.67 -1.57
CA ASP A 403 16.49 -1.49 -1.51
C ASP A 403 17.07 -1.87 -0.14
N PHE A 404 16.39 -1.54 0.94
CA PHE A 404 16.75 -1.92 2.31
C PHE A 404 16.80 -3.44 2.53
N VAL A 405 16.01 -4.22 1.79
CA VAL A 405 16.09 -5.70 1.82
C VAL A 405 17.38 -6.18 1.16
N ARG A 406 17.70 -5.65 -0.03
CA ARG A 406 18.95 -5.96 -0.74
C ARG A 406 20.16 -5.66 0.14
N GLN A 407 20.20 -4.47 0.72
CA GLN A 407 21.28 -4.01 1.59
C GLN A 407 21.45 -4.94 2.80
N ALA A 408 20.35 -5.26 3.51
CA ALA A 408 20.39 -6.14 4.68
C ALA A 408 20.93 -7.54 4.33
N VAL A 409 20.49 -8.13 3.21
CA VAL A 409 20.93 -9.45 2.76
C VAL A 409 22.41 -9.45 2.37
N VAL A 410 22.86 -8.44 1.61
CA VAL A 410 24.28 -8.32 1.26
C VAL A 410 25.16 -8.19 2.52
N ILE A 411 24.76 -7.33 3.46
CA ILE A 411 25.48 -7.14 4.72
C ILE A 411 25.53 -8.45 5.53
N ALA A 412 24.38 -9.12 5.70
CA ALA A 412 24.33 -10.37 6.47
C ALA A 412 25.15 -11.50 5.83
N LYS A 413 25.20 -11.54 4.49
CA LYS A 413 26.01 -12.52 3.74
C LYS A 413 27.51 -12.30 3.98
N GLU A 414 27.98 -11.07 3.95
CA GLU A 414 29.38 -10.72 4.21
C GLU A 414 29.79 -10.98 5.68
N VAL A 415 28.86 -10.79 6.61
CA VAL A 415 29.11 -10.96 8.05
C VAL A 415 29.01 -12.41 8.51
N GLY A 416 28.19 -13.23 7.84
CA GLY A 416 27.97 -14.63 8.17
C GLY A 416 27.20 -14.86 9.47
N GLN A 417 26.48 -13.85 9.97
CA GLN A 417 25.63 -13.88 11.18
C GLN A 417 24.31 -13.16 10.90
N PRO A 418 23.28 -13.37 11.75
CA PRO A 418 22.08 -12.55 11.66
C PRO A 418 22.40 -11.06 11.85
N VAL A 419 21.95 -10.21 10.94
CA VAL A 419 22.15 -8.74 11.01
C VAL A 419 20.83 -8.03 10.86
N LYS A 420 20.55 -7.09 11.76
CA LYS A 420 19.46 -6.10 11.61
C LYS A 420 20.02 -4.79 11.08
N LEU A 421 19.67 -4.45 9.85
CA LEU A 421 19.89 -3.13 9.26
C LEU A 421 18.74 -2.21 9.66
N VAL A 422 19.05 -1.03 10.20
CA VAL A 422 18.07 0.04 10.44
C VAL A 422 18.65 1.35 9.91
N TRP A 423 17.90 1.99 9.01
CA TRP A 423 18.25 3.32 8.54
C TRP A 423 17.96 4.37 9.61
N THR A 424 18.72 5.46 9.64
CA THR A 424 18.32 6.64 10.41
C THR A 424 17.13 7.32 9.72
N ARG A 425 16.45 8.24 10.41
CA ARG A 425 15.39 9.03 9.77
C ARG A 425 15.92 9.89 8.64
N GLU A 426 17.11 10.42 8.80
CA GLU A 426 17.80 11.21 7.80
C GLU A 426 18.07 10.37 6.53
N GLU A 427 18.59 9.15 6.68
CA GLU A 427 18.79 8.23 5.56
C GLU A 427 17.48 7.87 4.88
N ASP A 428 16.42 7.60 5.64
CA ASP A 428 15.10 7.24 5.13
C ASP A 428 14.47 8.38 4.30
N VAL A 429 14.65 9.63 4.72
CA VAL A 429 14.13 10.80 3.98
C VAL A 429 14.99 11.14 2.78
N ARG A 430 16.33 11.03 2.89
CA ARG A 430 17.30 11.36 1.83
C ARG A 430 17.38 10.34 0.71
N HIS A 431 16.97 9.08 0.97
CA HIS A 431 17.10 7.98 0.02
C HIS A 431 15.76 7.29 -0.25
N ASP A 432 14.72 8.10 -0.40
CA ASP A 432 13.39 7.61 -0.73
C ASP A 432 13.19 7.47 -2.25
N PHE A 433 12.10 6.81 -2.65
CA PHE A 433 11.52 6.83 -3.99
C PHE A 433 10.34 7.79 -3.96
N TYR A 434 10.60 9.05 -4.23
CA TYR A 434 9.69 10.16 -3.96
C TYR A 434 8.41 10.13 -4.81
N ARG A 435 7.34 10.77 -4.32
CA ARG A 435 6.29 11.23 -5.23
C ARG A 435 6.93 12.16 -6.26
N PRO A 436 6.69 11.96 -7.57
CA PRO A 436 7.29 12.78 -8.60
C PRO A 436 7.02 14.27 -8.41
N VAL A 437 8.02 15.10 -8.69
CA VAL A 437 7.81 16.50 -9.00
C VAL A 437 7.00 16.61 -10.28
N ALA A 438 6.08 17.59 -10.35
CA ALA A 438 5.24 17.75 -11.51
C ALA A 438 4.83 19.22 -11.70
N ALA A 439 4.71 19.62 -12.96
CA ALA A 439 4.09 20.89 -13.36
C ALA A 439 2.93 20.64 -14.33
N ALA A 440 1.95 21.54 -14.33
CA ALA A 440 0.83 21.50 -15.25
C ALA A 440 0.48 22.92 -15.73
N ARG A 441 0.26 23.08 -17.04
CA ARG A 441 -0.42 24.24 -17.64
C ARG A 441 -1.82 23.84 -18.01
N MET A 442 -2.79 24.58 -17.52
CA MET A 442 -4.19 24.38 -17.80
C MET A 442 -4.76 25.60 -18.52
N THR A 443 -5.42 25.38 -19.64
CA THR A 443 -6.05 26.42 -20.45
C THR A 443 -7.50 26.05 -20.70
N ALA A 444 -8.44 26.92 -20.36
CA ALA A 444 -9.86 26.73 -20.66
C ALA A 444 -10.46 27.89 -21.45
N GLY A 445 -11.44 27.56 -22.28
CA GLY A 445 -12.30 28.50 -22.96
C GLY A 445 -13.71 28.43 -22.38
N LEU A 446 -14.28 29.58 -22.00
CA LEU A 446 -15.65 29.68 -21.49
C LEU A 446 -16.57 30.31 -22.54
N ASP A 447 -17.84 29.87 -22.59
CA ASP A 447 -18.90 30.45 -23.39
C ASP A 447 -19.53 31.68 -22.72
N ALA A 448 -20.58 32.26 -23.35
CA ALA A 448 -21.32 33.39 -22.82
C ALA A 448 -22.04 33.14 -21.50
N ASN A 449 -22.29 31.87 -21.16
CA ASN A 449 -22.91 31.45 -19.90
C ASN A 449 -21.86 31.10 -18.81
N GLY A 450 -20.57 31.31 -19.11
CA GLY A 450 -19.46 30.98 -18.23
C GLY A 450 -19.13 29.48 -18.16
N MET A 451 -19.69 28.65 -19.06
CA MET A 451 -19.43 27.20 -19.06
C MET A 451 -18.22 26.86 -19.94
N PRO A 452 -17.38 25.86 -19.53
CA PRO A 452 -16.22 25.49 -20.30
C PRO A 452 -16.62 24.76 -21.59
N VAL A 453 -16.22 25.32 -22.73
CA VAL A 453 -16.36 24.72 -24.06
C VAL A 453 -15.11 23.97 -24.50
N ALA A 454 -13.98 24.30 -23.91
CA ALA A 454 -12.70 23.60 -24.11
C ALA A 454 -11.85 23.60 -22.85
N TRP A 455 -11.09 22.55 -22.67
CA TRP A 455 -10.07 22.45 -21.62
C TRP A 455 -8.85 21.67 -22.13
N LYS A 456 -7.70 22.34 -22.12
CA LYS A 456 -6.40 21.77 -22.47
C LYS A 456 -5.54 21.67 -21.22
N ILE A 457 -4.99 20.49 -20.99
CA ILE A 457 -4.11 20.19 -19.86
C ILE A 457 -2.79 19.67 -20.43
N ARG A 458 -1.72 20.40 -20.26
CA ARG A 458 -0.36 19.97 -20.51
C ARG A 458 0.31 19.69 -19.17
N THR A 459 0.82 18.47 -18.98
CA THR A 459 1.55 18.08 -17.78
C THR A 459 3.01 17.78 -18.10
N ALA A 460 3.90 18.06 -17.15
CA ALA A 460 5.32 17.70 -17.21
C ALA A 460 5.77 17.09 -15.89
N GLY A 461 6.63 16.04 -15.93
CA GLY A 461 7.11 15.40 -14.72
C GLY A 461 7.88 14.12 -14.96
N GLN A 462 8.25 13.43 -13.88
CA GLN A 462 8.95 12.15 -13.93
C GLN A 462 7.99 10.97 -13.99
N SER A 463 8.31 10.00 -14.83
CA SER A 463 7.54 8.78 -14.98
C SER A 463 7.95 7.71 -13.97
N ILE A 464 7.02 7.29 -13.11
CA ILE A 464 7.19 6.13 -12.22
C ILE A 464 7.30 4.85 -13.07
N ILE A 465 6.51 4.73 -14.13
CA ILE A 465 6.52 3.54 -14.99
C ILE A 465 7.85 3.40 -15.71
N ALA A 466 8.45 4.50 -16.17
CA ALA A 466 9.78 4.46 -16.77
C ALA A 466 10.87 4.03 -15.76
N ALA A 467 10.71 4.39 -14.48
CA ALA A 467 11.62 3.96 -13.41
C ALA A 467 11.50 2.45 -13.12
N VAL A 468 10.29 1.88 -13.22
CA VAL A 468 10.04 0.44 -13.00
C VAL A 468 10.36 -0.38 -14.25
N SER A 469 9.81 0.01 -15.40
CA SER A 469 10.03 -0.65 -16.69
C SER A 469 9.51 0.20 -17.85
N ALA A 470 10.40 0.78 -18.62
CA ALA A 470 10.04 1.55 -19.82
C ALA A 470 9.25 0.71 -20.86
N ARG A 471 9.39 -0.63 -20.85
CA ARG A 471 8.66 -1.54 -21.75
C ARG A 471 7.15 -1.57 -21.46
N VAL A 472 6.72 -1.17 -20.28
CA VAL A 472 5.29 -1.17 -19.87
C VAL A 472 4.58 0.11 -20.32
N MET A 473 5.32 1.14 -20.78
CA MET A 473 4.72 2.37 -21.28
C MET A 473 4.02 2.12 -22.63
N GLN A 474 2.70 2.32 -22.65
CA GLN A 474 1.91 2.24 -23.86
C GLN A 474 2.13 3.48 -24.74
N PHE A 475 2.56 3.28 -25.98
CA PHE A 475 2.73 4.35 -26.99
C PHE A 475 3.60 5.54 -26.51
N GLY A 476 4.50 5.32 -25.55
CA GLY A 476 5.35 6.36 -24.99
C GLY A 476 4.65 7.35 -24.05
N VAL A 477 3.44 7.02 -23.60
CA VAL A 477 2.66 7.80 -22.62
C VAL A 477 2.59 7.05 -21.29
N ASP A 478 3.00 7.69 -20.22
CA ASP A 478 2.75 7.19 -18.86
C ASP A 478 1.31 7.52 -18.44
N ARG A 479 0.38 6.58 -18.69
CA ARG A 479 -1.02 6.76 -18.30
C ARG A 479 -1.20 6.83 -16.77
N ASN A 480 -0.26 6.26 -16.00
CA ASN A 480 -0.28 6.42 -14.54
C ASN A 480 0.02 7.87 -14.13
N PHE A 481 0.86 8.59 -14.87
CA PHE A 481 1.11 10.00 -14.58
C PHE A 481 -0.17 10.85 -14.75
N LEU A 482 -1.04 10.46 -15.67
CA LEU A 482 -2.29 11.16 -16.01
C LEU A 482 -3.52 10.67 -15.23
N GLN A 483 -3.35 9.86 -14.18
CA GLN A 483 -4.47 9.39 -13.34
C GLN A 483 -5.29 10.57 -12.79
N GLY A 484 -6.62 10.46 -12.85
CA GLY A 484 -7.55 11.53 -12.45
C GLY A 484 -7.83 12.57 -13.52
N LEU A 485 -7.14 12.49 -14.68
CA LEU A 485 -7.32 13.39 -15.84
C LEU A 485 -7.78 12.65 -17.10
N LEU A 486 -7.84 11.33 -17.09
CA LEU A 486 -8.25 10.52 -18.25
C LEU A 486 -9.71 10.06 -18.12
N GLU A 487 -9.94 8.75 -18.09
CA GLU A 487 -11.28 8.13 -18.04
C GLU A 487 -12.02 8.39 -16.71
N ASP A 488 -11.28 8.64 -15.66
CA ASP A 488 -11.76 8.98 -14.32
C ASP A 488 -12.02 10.48 -14.10
N MET A 489 -11.89 11.29 -15.15
CA MET A 489 -12.30 12.71 -15.16
C MET A 489 -13.83 12.81 -15.07
N PRO A 490 -14.40 13.38 -13.99
CA PRO A 490 -15.85 13.36 -13.80
C PRO A 490 -16.60 14.47 -14.55
N TYR A 491 -15.93 15.57 -14.86
CA TYR A 491 -16.54 16.78 -15.39
C TYR A 491 -16.79 16.70 -16.90
N ASP A 492 -17.96 17.17 -17.33
CA ASP A 492 -18.37 17.18 -18.73
C ASP A 492 -17.84 18.43 -19.44
N VAL A 493 -16.83 18.25 -20.29
CA VAL A 493 -16.25 19.29 -21.13
C VAL A 493 -16.18 18.78 -22.57
N PRO A 494 -16.85 19.43 -23.54
CA PRO A 494 -17.04 18.88 -24.89
C PRO A 494 -15.75 18.77 -25.72
N ASN A 495 -14.77 19.65 -25.49
CA ASN A 495 -13.47 19.59 -26.14
C ASN A 495 -12.39 19.52 -25.06
N TYR A 496 -11.73 18.35 -24.94
CA TYR A 496 -10.83 18.05 -23.83
C TYR A 496 -9.55 17.39 -24.32
N LEU A 497 -8.41 18.02 -24.04
CA LEU A 497 -7.08 17.51 -24.41
C LEU A 497 -6.20 17.37 -23.17
N VAL A 498 -5.62 16.22 -22.98
CA VAL A 498 -4.58 15.96 -21.96
C VAL A 498 -3.35 15.39 -22.63
N ASP A 499 -2.21 16.01 -22.41
CA ASP A 499 -0.92 15.49 -22.86
C ASP A 499 0.17 15.58 -21.78
N PHE A 500 1.26 14.85 -21.99
CA PHE A 500 2.34 14.65 -21.03
C PHE A 500 3.71 14.79 -21.70
N ALA A 501 4.54 15.69 -21.17
CA ALA A 501 5.96 15.83 -21.48
C ALA A 501 6.81 15.18 -20.38
N MET A 502 7.39 14.03 -20.66
CA MET A 502 8.20 13.30 -19.67
C MET A 502 9.55 13.98 -19.47
N ARG A 503 9.88 14.27 -18.20
CA ARG A 503 11.16 14.86 -17.78
C ARG A 503 11.72 14.10 -16.59
N ASN A 504 12.51 13.05 -16.87
CA ASN A 504 13.15 12.25 -15.83
C ASN A 504 14.47 12.88 -15.39
N THR A 505 14.75 12.83 -14.09
CA THR A 505 16.01 13.24 -13.47
C THR A 505 16.77 12.04 -12.91
N HIS A 506 17.87 12.27 -12.19
CA HIS A 506 18.59 11.24 -11.44
C HIS A 506 17.88 10.85 -10.13
N VAL A 507 16.98 11.70 -9.63
CA VAL A 507 16.24 11.48 -8.37
C VAL A 507 15.24 10.33 -8.53
N PRO A 508 15.24 9.30 -7.68
CA PRO A 508 14.33 8.18 -7.78
C PRO A 508 12.89 8.60 -7.48
N VAL A 509 11.94 8.03 -8.23
CA VAL A 509 10.51 8.25 -8.00
C VAL A 509 9.77 6.94 -7.83
N GLY A 510 8.71 6.95 -7.02
CA GLY A 510 7.93 5.77 -6.69
C GLY A 510 6.46 6.04 -6.42
N VAL A 511 5.79 5.00 -5.93
CA VAL A 511 4.34 5.00 -5.70
C VAL A 511 4.00 5.53 -4.30
N TRP A 512 3.98 6.83 -4.17
CA TRP A 512 3.51 7.48 -2.95
C TRP A 512 1.98 7.30 -2.80
N ARG A 513 1.42 7.31 -1.58
CA ARG A 513 -0.02 7.13 -1.33
C ARG A 513 -0.85 8.02 -2.26
N SER A 514 -1.79 7.44 -3.02
CA SER A 514 -2.57 7.99 -4.14
C SER A 514 -1.83 8.08 -5.49
N VAL A 515 -0.53 7.78 -5.55
CA VAL A 515 0.27 7.84 -6.77
C VAL A 515 0.14 9.23 -7.43
N ASN A 516 -0.19 9.30 -8.72
CA ASN A 516 -0.33 10.58 -9.42
C ASN A 516 -1.71 11.24 -9.27
N HIS A 517 -2.68 10.57 -8.64
CA HIS A 517 -3.95 11.22 -8.28
C HIS A 517 -3.75 12.42 -7.35
N SER A 518 -2.71 12.43 -6.49
CA SER A 518 -2.47 13.51 -5.54
C SER A 518 -2.27 14.87 -6.21
N GLN A 519 -1.28 14.98 -7.11
CA GLN A 519 -1.00 16.25 -7.80
C GLN A 519 -2.07 16.58 -8.83
N ASN A 520 -2.59 15.57 -9.55
CA ASN A 520 -3.59 15.80 -10.58
C ASN A 520 -4.95 16.25 -10.01
N ALA A 521 -5.32 15.79 -8.81
CA ALA A 521 -6.48 16.30 -8.10
C ALA A 521 -6.30 17.77 -7.73
N PHE A 522 -5.13 18.14 -7.19
CA PHE A 522 -4.81 19.53 -6.88
C PHE A 522 -4.88 20.41 -8.14
N PHE A 523 -4.20 20.06 -9.20
CA PHE A 523 -4.20 20.82 -10.44
C PHE A 523 -5.62 21.00 -10.99
N LYS A 524 -6.36 19.91 -11.13
CA LYS A 524 -7.71 19.91 -11.69
C LYS A 524 -8.68 20.74 -10.86
N GLU A 525 -8.75 20.50 -9.56
CA GLU A 525 -9.74 21.13 -8.71
C GLU A 525 -9.46 22.62 -8.46
N SER A 526 -8.19 23.00 -8.38
CA SER A 526 -7.79 24.41 -8.31
C SER A 526 -8.17 25.16 -9.58
N PHE A 527 -7.94 24.56 -10.75
CA PHE A 527 -8.30 25.22 -12.01
C PHE A 527 -9.82 25.31 -12.24
N ILE A 528 -10.61 24.36 -11.71
CA ILE A 528 -12.08 24.47 -11.72
C ILE A 528 -12.54 25.67 -10.88
N ASP A 529 -11.90 25.95 -9.76
CA ASP A 529 -12.20 27.14 -8.96
C ASP A 529 -11.85 28.42 -9.72
N GLU A 530 -10.74 28.45 -10.46
CA GLU A 530 -10.41 29.58 -11.32
C GLU A 530 -11.42 29.77 -12.46
N MET A 531 -11.90 28.68 -13.08
CA MET A 531 -12.99 28.75 -14.07
C MET A 531 -14.27 29.28 -13.45
N ALA A 532 -14.65 28.80 -12.25
CA ALA A 532 -15.84 29.29 -11.53
C ALA A 532 -15.72 30.78 -11.21
N TYR A 533 -14.56 31.20 -10.69
CA TYR A 533 -14.26 32.62 -10.43
C TYR A 533 -14.34 33.46 -11.71
N ALA A 534 -13.73 33.02 -12.80
CA ALA A 534 -13.76 33.69 -14.08
C ALA A 534 -15.19 33.82 -14.67
N ALA A 535 -16.05 32.83 -14.36
CA ALA A 535 -17.47 32.84 -14.73
C ALA A 535 -18.35 33.67 -13.78
N GLY A 536 -17.81 34.19 -12.66
CA GLY A 536 -18.58 34.86 -11.61
C GLY A 536 -19.55 33.89 -10.90
N ALA A 537 -19.24 32.62 -10.85
CA ALA A 537 -20.08 31.56 -10.32
C ALA A 537 -19.57 31.05 -8.98
N ASP A 538 -20.48 30.60 -8.10
CA ASP A 538 -20.15 29.85 -6.91
C ASP A 538 -19.47 28.51 -7.28
N PRO A 539 -18.34 28.13 -6.67
CA PRO A 539 -17.56 26.96 -7.07
C PRO A 539 -18.31 25.62 -6.86
N TYR A 540 -19.22 25.53 -5.88
CA TYR A 540 -20.10 24.38 -5.72
C TYR A 540 -21.15 24.29 -6.83
N LEU A 541 -21.85 25.40 -7.09
CA LEU A 541 -22.87 25.44 -8.15
C LEU A 541 -22.27 25.25 -9.55
N PHE A 542 -21.04 25.71 -9.77
CA PHE A 542 -20.30 25.47 -11.01
C PHE A 542 -20.02 23.98 -11.22
N ARG A 543 -19.50 23.28 -10.19
CA ARG A 543 -19.27 21.83 -10.24
C ARG A 543 -20.57 21.05 -10.46
N ARG A 544 -21.68 21.46 -9.82
CA ARG A 544 -22.99 20.81 -10.02
C ARG A 544 -23.41 20.79 -11.49
N LYS A 545 -23.21 21.91 -12.20
CA LYS A 545 -23.52 21.99 -13.62
C LYS A 545 -22.66 21.04 -14.45
N LEU A 546 -21.36 20.96 -14.16
CA LEU A 546 -20.42 20.07 -14.86
C LEU A 546 -20.68 18.59 -14.56
N LEU A 547 -21.34 18.27 -13.45
CA LEU A 547 -21.67 16.91 -13.01
C LEU A 547 -23.10 16.49 -13.34
N ALA A 548 -23.86 17.28 -14.09
CA ALA A 548 -25.28 17.00 -14.36
C ALA A 548 -25.54 15.61 -14.97
N LYS A 549 -24.58 15.06 -15.71
CA LYS A 549 -24.63 13.72 -16.31
C LYS A 549 -23.98 12.63 -15.44
N LYS A 550 -23.53 12.95 -14.23
CA LYS A 550 -22.77 12.09 -13.32
C LYS A 550 -23.47 11.99 -11.95
N PRO A 551 -24.59 11.24 -11.83
CA PRO A 551 -25.45 11.30 -10.65
C PRO A 551 -24.78 10.83 -9.36
N LYS A 552 -23.82 9.90 -9.41
CA LYS A 552 -23.09 9.45 -8.22
C LYS A 552 -22.14 10.52 -7.71
N GLU A 553 -21.34 11.09 -8.61
CA GLU A 553 -20.40 12.17 -8.30
C GLU A 553 -21.15 13.40 -7.78
N LEU A 554 -22.27 13.73 -8.41
CA LEU A 554 -23.13 14.83 -7.99
C LEU A 554 -23.66 14.60 -6.56
N ALA A 555 -24.17 13.40 -6.26
CA ALA A 555 -24.69 13.07 -4.93
C ALA A 555 -23.60 13.16 -3.83
N VAL A 556 -22.37 12.73 -4.12
CA VAL A 556 -21.24 12.84 -3.18
C VAL A 556 -20.84 14.30 -2.97
N LEU A 557 -20.80 15.11 -4.03
CA LEU A 557 -20.53 16.54 -3.93
C LEU A 557 -21.60 17.25 -3.08
N GLU A 558 -22.89 16.98 -3.35
CA GLU A 558 -24.02 17.56 -2.62
C GLU A 558 -24.03 17.15 -1.14
N ALA A 559 -23.69 15.90 -0.83
CA ALA A 559 -23.55 15.44 0.55
C ALA A 559 -22.46 16.22 1.29
N ALA A 560 -21.27 16.40 0.71
CA ALA A 560 -20.20 17.16 1.33
C ALA A 560 -20.62 18.63 1.56
N ALA A 561 -21.21 19.29 0.56
CA ALA A 561 -21.67 20.67 0.65
C ALA A 561 -22.77 20.84 1.72
N THR A 562 -23.77 19.96 1.74
CA THR A 562 -24.87 19.98 2.71
C THR A 562 -24.37 19.83 4.14
N HIS A 563 -23.52 18.82 4.39
CA HIS A 563 -22.97 18.59 5.74
C HIS A 563 -21.98 19.69 6.19
N ALA A 564 -21.37 20.41 5.24
CA ALA A 564 -20.55 21.57 5.54
C ALA A 564 -21.38 22.83 5.81
N GLY A 565 -22.67 22.84 5.47
CA GLY A 565 -23.53 24.02 5.53
C GLY A 565 -23.13 25.07 4.46
N TRP A 566 -22.89 24.63 3.21
CA TRP A 566 -22.38 25.49 2.14
C TRP A 566 -23.26 26.70 1.84
N ASP A 567 -24.56 26.58 2.05
CA ASP A 567 -25.58 27.62 1.87
C ASP A 567 -25.58 28.68 2.98
N THR A 568 -24.80 28.49 4.04
CA THR A 568 -24.67 29.45 5.15
C THR A 568 -23.31 30.15 5.09
N SER A 569 -23.25 31.43 5.45
CA SER A 569 -21.99 32.15 5.52
C SER A 569 -21.07 31.57 6.59
N PRO A 570 -19.79 31.32 6.31
CA PRO A 570 -18.83 30.91 7.33
C PRO A 570 -18.60 32.07 8.34
N PRO A 571 -18.01 31.78 9.52
CA PRO A 571 -17.59 32.80 10.45
C PRO A 571 -16.69 33.86 9.79
N GLN A 572 -16.71 35.10 10.31
CA GLN A 572 -15.87 36.17 9.76
C GLN A 572 -14.39 35.78 9.78
N GLY A 573 -13.71 35.96 8.63
CA GLY A 573 -12.29 35.61 8.46
C GLY A 573 -12.04 34.13 8.17
N VAL A 574 -13.10 33.32 8.06
CA VAL A 574 -13.03 31.92 7.61
C VAL A 574 -13.53 31.81 6.17
N PHE A 575 -12.81 31.04 5.36
CA PHE A 575 -13.11 30.77 3.95
C PHE A 575 -13.35 29.29 3.73
N ARG A 576 -14.10 28.93 2.69
CA ARG A 576 -14.40 27.56 2.30
C ARG A 576 -13.88 27.26 0.91
N GLY A 577 -13.25 26.08 0.78
CA GLY A 577 -12.97 25.47 -0.52
C GLY A 577 -13.69 24.14 -0.65
N ILE A 578 -14.07 23.76 -1.87
CA ILE A 578 -14.71 22.47 -2.18
C ILE A 578 -14.00 21.79 -3.36
N ALA A 579 -13.79 20.47 -3.23
CA ALA A 579 -13.16 19.67 -4.27
C ALA A 579 -13.84 18.30 -4.40
N LEU A 580 -13.75 17.70 -5.60
CA LEU A 580 -14.23 16.34 -5.87
C LEU A 580 -13.21 15.56 -6.70
N HIS A 581 -12.94 14.33 -6.32
CA HIS A 581 -12.02 13.48 -7.07
C HIS A 581 -12.47 12.02 -7.12
N ASN A 582 -12.29 11.41 -8.30
CA ASN A 582 -12.48 9.97 -8.52
C ASN A 582 -11.13 9.26 -8.51
N SER A 583 -11.02 8.18 -7.74
CA SER A 583 -9.82 7.34 -7.71
C SER A 583 -10.18 5.90 -7.39
N GLN A 584 -9.66 4.95 -8.17
CA GLN A 584 -9.82 3.52 -7.92
C GLN A 584 -11.29 3.09 -7.72
N ASN A 585 -12.20 3.61 -8.54
CA ASN A 585 -13.65 3.42 -8.47
C ASN A 585 -14.32 3.94 -7.19
N SER A 586 -13.66 4.80 -6.45
CA SER A 586 -14.24 5.53 -5.32
C SER A 586 -14.38 7.01 -5.67
N ILE A 587 -15.41 7.64 -5.14
CA ILE A 587 -15.69 9.07 -5.32
C ILE A 587 -15.57 9.75 -3.96
N CYS A 588 -14.80 10.82 -3.88
CA CYS A 588 -14.66 11.60 -2.65
C CYS A 588 -14.85 13.08 -2.94
N ALA A 589 -15.66 13.75 -2.12
CA ALA A 589 -15.76 15.20 -2.10
C ALA A 589 -15.43 15.73 -0.70
N GLN A 590 -14.76 16.88 -0.66
CA GLN A 590 -14.37 17.51 0.60
C GLN A 590 -14.66 19.00 0.57
N VAL A 591 -15.10 19.51 1.73
CA VAL A 591 -15.16 20.94 2.03
C VAL A 591 -14.20 21.23 3.16
N VAL A 592 -13.32 22.21 2.96
CA VAL A 592 -12.33 22.63 3.95
C VAL A 592 -12.59 24.06 4.38
N GLU A 593 -12.63 24.32 5.69
CA GLU A 593 -12.73 25.67 6.27
C GLU A 593 -11.35 26.12 6.75
N VAL A 594 -10.90 27.26 6.25
CA VAL A 594 -9.57 27.80 6.55
C VAL A 594 -9.65 29.28 6.92
N SER A 595 -8.68 29.76 7.69
CA SER A 595 -8.36 31.17 7.78
C SER A 595 -6.90 31.41 7.42
N VAL A 596 -6.60 32.61 6.94
CA VAL A 596 -5.24 33.02 6.59
C VAL A 596 -4.86 34.21 7.47
N ALA A 597 -3.79 34.04 8.23
CA ALA A 597 -3.24 35.09 9.08
C ALA A 597 -2.53 36.15 8.22
N THR A 598 -2.25 37.31 8.80
CA THR A 598 -1.59 38.43 8.11
C THR A 598 -0.18 38.10 7.63
N ASP A 599 0.47 37.12 8.23
CA ASP A 599 1.79 36.58 7.82
C ASP A 599 1.69 35.50 6.73
N GLY A 600 0.47 35.22 6.23
CA GLY A 600 0.21 34.20 5.22
C GLY A 600 0.01 32.79 5.78
N LYS A 601 0.11 32.56 7.08
CA LYS A 601 -0.06 31.24 7.69
C LYS A 601 -1.52 30.79 7.58
N VAL A 602 -1.72 29.60 7.04
CA VAL A 602 -3.03 28.96 6.87
C VAL A 602 -3.37 28.13 8.11
N TRP A 603 -4.59 28.34 8.62
CA TRP A 603 -5.16 27.53 9.69
C TRP A 603 -6.36 26.75 9.17
N VAL A 604 -6.35 25.45 9.32
CA VAL A 604 -7.47 24.57 8.98
C VAL A 604 -8.35 24.40 10.21
N HIS A 605 -9.61 24.80 10.10
CA HIS A 605 -10.58 24.73 11.20
C HIS A 605 -11.42 23.46 11.14
N ARG A 606 -11.84 23.08 9.93
CA ARG A 606 -12.76 21.96 9.73
C ARG A 606 -12.56 21.36 8.35
N VAL A 607 -12.68 20.04 8.28
CA VAL A 607 -12.79 19.28 7.02
C VAL A 607 -14.05 18.44 7.08
N VAL A 608 -14.90 18.56 6.07
CA VAL A 608 -16.07 17.70 5.87
C VAL A 608 -15.82 16.85 4.64
N SER A 609 -15.89 15.53 4.80
CA SER A 609 -15.67 14.57 3.72
C SER A 609 -16.91 13.75 3.47
N ALA A 610 -17.30 13.59 2.21
CA ALA A 610 -18.26 12.60 1.75
C ALA A 610 -17.55 11.64 0.81
N ILE A 611 -17.79 10.34 0.97
CA ILE A 611 -17.16 9.29 0.15
C ILE A 611 -18.16 8.22 -0.26
N ASP A 612 -18.13 7.85 -1.54
CA ASP A 612 -18.73 6.62 -2.06
C ASP A 612 -17.60 5.66 -2.49
N PRO A 613 -17.24 4.68 -1.66
CA PRO A 613 -16.22 3.69 -2.01
C PRO A 613 -16.80 2.47 -2.74
N GLY A 614 -18.07 2.50 -3.13
CA GLY A 614 -18.81 1.36 -3.64
C GLY A 614 -19.21 0.39 -2.53
N HIS A 615 -18.87 -0.89 -2.69
CA HIS A 615 -19.20 -1.91 -1.68
C HIS A 615 -18.33 -1.78 -0.42
N VAL A 616 -19.01 -1.66 0.74
CA VAL A 616 -18.36 -1.47 2.05
C VAL A 616 -18.37 -2.76 2.86
N VAL A 617 -17.21 -3.30 3.16
CA VAL A 617 -17.05 -4.48 4.04
C VAL A 617 -17.10 -4.08 5.51
N ASN A 618 -16.33 -3.05 5.91
CA ASN A 618 -16.31 -2.53 7.28
C ASN A 618 -16.39 -0.99 7.25
N PRO A 619 -17.55 -0.39 7.58
CA PRO A 619 -17.72 1.06 7.59
C PRO A 619 -16.71 1.80 8.48
N LEU A 620 -16.37 1.23 9.65
CA LEU A 620 -15.38 1.84 10.56
C LEU A 620 -14.01 2.01 9.89
N THR A 621 -13.60 1.04 9.07
CA THR A 621 -12.32 1.12 8.32
C THR A 621 -12.37 2.24 7.27
N VAL A 622 -13.51 2.44 6.60
CA VAL A 622 -13.68 3.53 5.62
C VAL A 622 -13.54 4.89 6.30
N GLU A 623 -14.18 5.09 7.45
CA GLU A 623 -14.08 6.31 8.25
C GLU A 623 -12.63 6.59 8.66
N LEU A 624 -11.96 5.63 9.30
CA LEU A 624 -10.56 5.74 9.72
C LEU A 624 -9.61 6.05 8.55
N GLN A 625 -9.85 5.47 7.37
CA GLN A 625 -9.04 5.74 6.19
C GLN A 625 -9.31 7.12 5.59
N THR A 626 -10.54 7.62 5.68
CA THR A 626 -10.90 8.99 5.26
C THR A 626 -10.21 10.02 6.17
N GLU A 627 -10.31 9.85 7.49
CA GLU A 627 -9.62 10.71 8.47
C GLU A 627 -8.10 10.69 8.28
N SER A 628 -7.51 9.49 8.10
CA SER A 628 -6.09 9.34 7.81
C SER A 628 -5.69 10.03 6.49
N ALA A 629 -6.55 10.00 5.47
CA ALA A 629 -6.28 10.65 4.19
C ALA A 629 -6.28 12.18 4.31
N VAL A 630 -7.17 12.75 5.12
CA VAL A 630 -7.20 14.18 5.43
C VAL A 630 -5.89 14.61 6.10
N VAL A 631 -5.47 13.93 7.18
CA VAL A 631 -4.23 14.24 7.89
C VAL A 631 -3.02 14.13 6.98
N TYR A 632 -2.94 13.06 6.18
CA TYR A 632 -1.82 12.81 5.28
C TYR A 632 -1.75 13.85 4.14
N GLY A 633 -2.93 14.23 3.59
CA GLY A 633 -3.04 15.28 2.58
C GLY A 633 -2.65 16.66 3.12
N LEU A 634 -3.13 17.02 4.32
CA LEU A 634 -2.77 18.28 4.97
C LEU A 634 -1.27 18.35 5.27
N ALA A 635 -0.65 17.26 5.73
CA ALA A 635 0.80 17.20 5.95
C ALA A 635 1.57 17.48 4.64
N ALA A 636 1.11 16.92 3.52
CA ALA A 636 1.73 17.14 2.21
C ALA A 636 1.61 18.61 1.74
N VAL A 637 0.45 19.23 1.97
CA VAL A 637 0.19 20.62 1.54
C VAL A 637 0.88 21.65 2.42
N LEU A 638 0.92 21.43 3.74
CA LEU A 638 1.38 22.44 4.69
C LEU A 638 2.88 22.34 5.01
N TYR A 639 3.48 21.14 4.89
CA TYR A 639 4.84 20.87 5.37
C TYR A 639 5.69 20.03 4.41
N GLY A 640 5.05 19.33 3.47
CA GLY A 640 5.74 18.34 2.62
C GLY A 640 6.48 19.01 1.48
N GLU A 641 7.82 18.98 1.53
CA GLU A 641 8.69 19.39 0.43
C GLU A 641 10.03 18.66 0.55
N ILE A 642 10.52 18.16 -0.59
CA ILE A 642 11.90 17.67 -0.72
C ILE A 642 12.62 18.53 -1.75
N THR A 643 13.67 19.18 -1.32
CA THR A 643 14.51 20.06 -2.14
C THR A 643 15.81 19.39 -2.54
N ILE A 644 16.27 19.69 -3.74
CA ILE A 644 17.53 19.20 -4.31
C ILE A 644 18.50 20.35 -4.44
N LYS A 645 19.71 20.18 -3.93
CA LYS A 645 20.83 21.10 -4.08
C LYS A 645 22.11 20.33 -4.31
N ASP A 646 22.90 20.75 -5.29
CA ASP A 646 24.16 20.08 -5.66
C ASP A 646 23.94 18.55 -5.88
N GLY A 647 22.80 18.18 -6.51
CA GLY A 647 22.41 16.81 -6.81
C GLY A 647 21.88 15.98 -5.64
N ARG A 648 21.86 16.50 -4.43
CA ARG A 648 21.49 15.80 -3.20
C ARG A 648 20.23 16.38 -2.54
N VAL A 649 19.57 15.57 -1.77
CA VAL A 649 18.45 15.99 -0.92
C VAL A 649 18.99 16.81 0.26
N GLU A 650 18.34 17.93 0.56
CA GLU A 650 18.76 18.84 1.65
C GLU A 650 18.23 18.43 3.03
N GLN A 651 17.04 17.77 3.12
CA GLN A 651 16.35 17.38 4.36
C GLN A 651 17.05 16.25 5.12
#